data_f267fa1aa735bba77c3ef4fdc597d373
#
_entry.id   f267fa1aa735bba77c3ef4fdc597d373
#
_cell.length_a   1.000
_cell.length_b   1.000
_cell.length_c   1.000
_cell.angle_alpha   90.00
_cell.angle_beta   90.00
_cell.angle_gamma   90.00
#
_symmetry.space_group_name_H-M   'P 1'
#
loop_
_entity.id
_entity.type
_entity.pdbx_description
1 polymer ?
#
loop_
_entity_poly.entity_id
_entity_poly.type
_entity_poly.pdbx_seq_one_letter_code
_entity_poly.pdbx_strand_id
1 'polypeptide(L)'
;MIGKSVNQYKILEKIGSGGMGIVYKAKDMKLDRFVALKFLTPHLNQGEEEKKRFIHEAKAISALEHQNICSIFEINETDDGQMFIVMAYYNGESLKDRIKRGPLAINEAIDISTKIARGLAKAHSKGIIHRDIKPANILLTEDSEIKIVDFGLAKLAGKSMLTKEGTTLGTIAYMSPEQTRGTEIDSRTDIWALGVVIYEMLTGTLPFKGDYDQAVMYSILNEEPRPLAKLNPEVPPELQKIVGIALQKNPVSRYSSVNNILKDITEYQDSLSGKESTFNLRSFLRLIRKPYIAIPVAVVIILIILGIEWYLNRQSKIRWAREVALPKIEKLVDYSWRDYTDAYKLEEAALNYIPDNQKLIKLIAESSRDINIDTDPPGAKVYFKQYSQPSGEWKYLGTTPIKKISIPISVFRWKFIKDGYDTVFAAASSWNVKLKMGSPLVPNNLFRKLDKTGNVPPGMVRVPGIKTRFGKMDDFFIDKYEVTNKKYKEFIDKGGYKNKRYWKNEFIKDGKTLRWEEAMKLFVDQTGRPGPSTWQAGDYPYGQIDYPVSGISWYEASAYADFAGKELPTNTHWGLAMGEATPLIRMPQFGGYAIFASFSNFRGDGVLPVGKLQGISPYGAFDMAGNIREWCLNKTPKGRLLRGGAWNEPTYLFIQPSQEPPLNRSDKNGLRCVLYTHREKIPEQIFGITEFREDEYYSNQKPVSDYVFRIYKEQFSYDKADLNPTLESKDENSDYWIHETVSFNAAYNNERIIAHLFLPKNASPPYQAVIYFPGGSTRFLNSSKNIEELDEFRNFVSYIIKNGRAVLFPIYKGTFERRENGLGPELLQQGKLHQFSEYRVQLVKDFERCIDYLETRRDIDTSRIAYYGMSWGGLYGEIIPAIDNRLKVSVLISGGIVLRGLPEVSAINYITRVKIPTLMLNGKYDMLLPYNKAIKPMYDLLGIPKEDKKLILYETDHIPPKKEFMKMTLVWLDKYLGTVK
;
A
#
# COMPACT_ATOMS: atom_id res chain seq x y z
N MET A 1 -61.61 1.05 10.43
CA MET A 1 -61.13 0.74 11.78
C MET A 1 -61.80 1.60 12.87
N ILE A 2 -62.32 2.80 12.56
CA ILE A 2 -62.99 3.64 13.56
C ILE A 2 -64.18 2.89 14.21
N GLY A 3 -64.32 2.93 15.51
CA GLY A 3 -65.31 2.22 16.27
C GLY A 3 -65.01 0.75 16.63
N LYS A 4 -63.96 0.14 15.99
CA LYS A 4 -63.52 -1.23 16.29
C LYS A 4 -62.55 -1.25 17.49
N SER A 5 -62.48 -2.37 18.18
CA SER A 5 -61.45 -2.62 19.20
C SER A 5 -60.36 -3.49 18.61
N VAL A 6 -59.11 -3.14 18.92
CA VAL A 6 -57.91 -3.91 18.61
C VAL A 6 -57.21 -4.20 19.94
N ASN A 7 -57.14 -5.45 20.35
CA ASN A 7 -56.79 -5.87 21.71
C ASN A 7 -57.61 -5.07 22.73
N GLN A 8 -57.02 -4.39 23.71
CA GLN A 8 -57.68 -3.55 24.71
C GLN A 8 -57.95 -2.11 24.24
N TYR A 9 -57.63 -1.74 23.01
CA TYR A 9 -57.70 -0.38 22.52
C TYR A 9 -58.95 -0.16 21.63
N LYS A 10 -59.83 0.72 22.03
CA LYS A 10 -60.98 1.12 21.23
C LYS A 10 -60.64 2.32 20.38
N ILE A 11 -60.65 2.14 19.03
CA ILE A 11 -60.29 3.17 18.03
C ILE A 11 -61.43 4.21 18.00
N LEU A 12 -61.07 5.50 18.22
CA LEU A 12 -62.01 6.60 18.29
C LEU A 12 -61.99 7.40 16.97
N GLU A 13 -60.84 7.86 16.54
CA GLU A 13 -60.69 8.72 15.34
C GLU A 13 -59.35 8.53 14.67
N LYS A 14 -59.27 8.88 13.39
CA LYS A 14 -58.04 8.91 12.64
C LYS A 14 -57.38 10.27 12.81
N ILE A 15 -56.16 10.32 13.39
CA ILE A 15 -55.42 11.55 13.67
C ILE A 15 -54.26 11.81 12.70
N GLY A 16 -53.84 10.81 11.88
CA GLY A 16 -52.79 11.00 10.89
C GLY A 16 -52.68 9.87 9.90
N SER A 17 -52.16 10.15 8.72
CA SER A 17 -51.75 9.13 7.74
C SER A 17 -50.56 9.62 6.97
N GLY A 18 -49.61 8.71 6.66
CA GLY A 18 -48.41 8.99 5.92
C GLY A 18 -47.81 7.73 5.30
N GLY A 19 -46.69 7.84 4.64
CA GLY A 19 -46.01 6.72 3.97
C GLY A 19 -45.62 5.55 4.88
N MET A 20 -45.59 5.75 6.20
CA MET A 20 -45.23 4.75 7.22
C MET A 20 -46.42 4.09 7.88
N GLY A 21 -47.62 4.52 7.63
CA GLY A 21 -48.81 3.97 8.22
C GLY A 21 -49.90 4.99 8.60
N ILE A 22 -50.91 4.51 9.30
CA ILE A 22 -52.07 5.31 9.77
C ILE A 22 -52.01 5.38 11.28
N VAL A 23 -52.22 6.58 11.82
CA VAL A 23 -52.26 6.83 13.25
C VAL A 23 -53.71 7.11 13.69
N TYR A 24 -54.17 6.39 14.70
CA TYR A 24 -55.51 6.57 15.29
C TYR A 24 -55.37 6.96 16.76
N LYS A 25 -56.28 7.84 17.23
CA LYS A 25 -56.55 8.02 18.63
C LYS A 25 -57.44 6.86 19.12
N ALA A 26 -57.06 6.27 20.20
CA ALA A 26 -57.78 5.17 20.81
C ALA A 26 -57.88 5.33 22.33
N LYS A 27 -58.86 4.67 22.93
CA LYS A 27 -58.97 4.57 24.37
C LYS A 27 -58.49 3.20 24.83
N ASP A 28 -57.50 3.18 25.72
CA ASP A 28 -57.09 2.00 26.44
C ASP A 28 -58.13 1.65 27.45
N MET A 29 -58.92 0.61 27.21
CA MET A 29 -60.05 0.22 28.03
C MET A 29 -59.66 -0.41 29.38
N LYS A 30 -58.38 -0.84 29.53
CA LYS A 30 -57.86 -1.37 30.80
C LYS A 30 -57.36 -0.28 31.73
N LEU A 31 -56.67 0.72 31.17
CA LEU A 31 -56.01 1.80 31.94
C LEU A 31 -56.81 3.13 31.92
N ASP A 32 -57.95 3.16 31.26
CA ASP A 32 -58.85 4.32 31.12
C ASP A 32 -58.12 5.60 30.65
N ARG A 33 -57.21 5.48 29.66
CA ARG A 33 -56.45 6.60 29.11
C ARG A 33 -56.51 6.65 27.60
N PHE A 34 -56.26 7.83 27.03
CA PHE A 34 -56.08 7.96 25.56
C PHE A 34 -54.66 7.59 25.15
N VAL A 35 -54.56 6.90 24.02
CA VAL A 35 -53.32 6.48 23.38
C VAL A 35 -53.37 6.76 21.86
N ALA A 36 -52.23 6.87 21.25
CA ALA A 36 -52.10 6.89 19.79
C ALA A 36 -51.68 5.50 19.31
N LEU A 37 -52.42 4.92 18.37
CA LEU A 37 -52.11 3.64 17.71
C LEU A 37 -51.62 3.90 16.32
N LYS A 38 -50.37 3.59 16.06
CA LYS A 38 -49.76 3.69 14.72
C LYS A 38 -49.67 2.31 14.06
N PHE A 39 -50.54 2.08 13.05
CA PHE A 39 -50.55 0.86 12.26
C PHE A 39 -49.52 0.99 11.13
N LEU A 40 -48.62 0.00 11.01
CA LEU A 40 -47.58 -0.01 10.02
C LEU A 40 -48.13 -0.49 8.65
N THR A 41 -47.49 -0.03 7.57
CA THR A 41 -47.86 -0.46 6.22
C THR A 41 -47.53 -1.94 6.01
N PRO A 42 -48.29 -2.69 5.20
CA PRO A 42 -48.09 -4.14 4.96
C PRO A 42 -46.72 -4.52 4.44
N HIS A 43 -46.04 -3.62 3.74
CA HIS A 43 -44.68 -3.88 3.21
C HIS A 43 -43.61 -4.03 4.27
N LEU A 44 -43.82 -3.56 5.49
CA LEU A 44 -42.92 -3.74 6.63
C LEU A 44 -43.09 -5.09 7.34
N ASN A 45 -44.07 -5.87 6.95
CA ASN A 45 -44.37 -7.19 7.50
C ASN A 45 -43.87 -8.37 6.66
N GLN A 46 -43.10 -8.14 5.57
CA GLN A 46 -42.78 -9.19 4.58
C GLN A 46 -41.54 -10.03 4.87
N GLY A 47 -40.80 -9.80 5.99
CA GLY A 47 -39.64 -10.59 6.36
C GLY A 47 -39.46 -10.76 7.86
N GLU A 48 -39.21 -11.98 8.34
CA GLU A 48 -38.98 -12.27 9.77
C GLU A 48 -37.76 -11.53 10.35
N GLU A 49 -36.70 -11.34 9.59
CA GLU A 49 -35.51 -10.60 10.01
C GLU A 49 -35.79 -9.09 10.11
N GLU A 50 -36.54 -8.53 9.18
CA GLU A 50 -36.91 -7.12 9.18
C GLU A 50 -37.85 -6.81 10.36
N LYS A 51 -38.76 -7.70 10.67
CA LYS A 51 -39.65 -7.64 11.82
C LYS A 51 -38.84 -7.68 13.14
N LYS A 52 -37.86 -8.58 13.27
CA LYS A 52 -36.98 -8.70 14.43
C LYS A 52 -36.13 -7.43 14.64
N ARG A 53 -35.56 -6.86 13.59
CA ARG A 53 -34.81 -5.61 13.65
C ARG A 53 -35.68 -4.44 14.08
N PHE A 54 -36.88 -4.32 13.48
CA PHE A 54 -37.84 -3.29 13.86
C PHE A 54 -38.23 -3.35 15.35
N ILE A 55 -38.53 -4.54 15.85
CA ILE A 55 -38.87 -4.76 17.28
C ILE A 55 -37.68 -4.41 18.18
N HIS A 56 -36.45 -4.78 17.79
CA HIS A 56 -35.27 -4.49 18.57
C HIS A 56 -35.00 -2.98 18.68
N GLU A 57 -35.18 -2.23 17.62
CA GLU A 57 -34.97 -0.79 17.61
C GLU A 57 -36.07 -0.03 18.29
N ALA A 58 -37.31 -0.46 18.08
CA ALA A 58 -38.43 0.13 18.79
C ALA A 58 -38.36 -0.11 20.32
N LYS A 59 -37.77 -1.23 20.76
CA LYS A 59 -37.42 -1.45 22.18
C LYS A 59 -36.36 -0.48 22.67
N ALA A 60 -35.34 -0.16 21.85
CA ALA A 60 -34.32 0.81 22.24
C ALA A 60 -34.93 2.22 22.40
N ILE A 61 -35.86 2.60 21.53
CA ILE A 61 -36.58 3.89 21.58
C ILE A 61 -37.54 3.93 22.75
N SER A 62 -38.23 2.82 23.07
CA SER A 62 -39.17 2.76 24.24
C SER A 62 -38.48 2.95 25.59
N ALA A 63 -37.17 2.73 25.66
CA ALA A 63 -36.33 2.99 26.84
C ALA A 63 -35.93 4.47 26.99
N LEU A 64 -36.31 5.36 26.05
CA LEU A 64 -36.01 6.79 26.11
C LEU A 64 -37.08 7.52 26.90
N GLU A 65 -36.79 7.81 28.18
CA GLU A 65 -37.63 8.70 29.02
C GLU A 65 -37.07 10.12 28.97
N HIS A 66 -37.82 11.05 28.36
CA HIS A 66 -37.46 12.46 28.31
C HIS A 66 -38.71 13.32 28.02
N GLN A 67 -38.83 14.50 28.69
CA GLN A 67 -39.99 15.40 28.56
C GLN A 67 -40.25 15.82 27.09
N ASN A 68 -39.23 15.85 26.19
CA ASN A 68 -39.37 16.25 24.80
C ASN A 68 -39.39 15.07 23.81
N ILE A 69 -39.55 13.84 24.27
CA ILE A 69 -39.66 12.63 23.44
C ILE A 69 -41.01 11.96 23.71
N CYS A 70 -41.68 11.52 22.66
CA CYS A 70 -42.92 10.77 22.79
C CYS A 70 -42.67 9.37 23.37
N SER A 71 -43.38 9.00 24.44
CA SER A 71 -43.26 7.70 25.09
C SER A 71 -43.93 6.62 24.25
N ILE A 72 -43.23 5.52 24.00
CA ILE A 72 -43.76 4.29 23.40
C ILE A 72 -44.11 3.35 24.55
N PHE A 73 -45.35 2.89 24.59
CA PHE A 73 -45.85 2.01 25.66
C PHE A 73 -45.71 0.53 25.29
N GLU A 74 -46.06 0.19 24.04
CA GLU A 74 -46.17 -1.20 23.62
C GLU A 74 -46.01 -1.31 22.09
N ILE A 75 -45.54 -2.48 21.64
CA ILE A 75 -45.56 -2.88 20.24
C ILE A 75 -46.34 -4.18 20.19
N ASN A 76 -47.35 -4.23 19.37
CA ASN A 76 -48.24 -5.35 19.34
C ASN A 76 -48.66 -5.71 17.90
N GLU A 77 -49.36 -6.82 17.75
CA GLU A 77 -49.79 -7.35 16.45
C GLU A 77 -51.29 -7.62 16.55
N THR A 78 -52.01 -7.32 15.46
CA THR A 78 -53.43 -7.66 15.35
C THR A 78 -53.60 -9.13 14.98
N ASP A 79 -54.80 -9.70 15.16
CA ASP A 79 -55.09 -11.11 14.87
C ASP A 79 -54.84 -11.48 13.38
N ASP A 80 -54.85 -10.51 12.48
CA ASP A 80 -54.55 -10.65 11.06
C ASP A 80 -53.07 -10.35 10.71
N GLY A 81 -52.22 -10.24 11.74
CA GLY A 81 -50.78 -10.13 11.54
C GLY A 81 -50.28 -8.71 11.26
N GLN A 82 -51.10 -7.66 11.41
CA GLN A 82 -50.62 -6.30 11.21
C GLN A 82 -50.03 -5.72 12.49
N MET A 83 -48.75 -5.27 12.40
CA MET A 83 -48.07 -4.63 13.52
C MET A 83 -48.54 -3.23 13.77
N PHE A 84 -48.66 -2.88 15.05
CA PHE A 84 -48.94 -1.51 15.49
C PHE A 84 -48.15 -1.13 16.74
N ILE A 85 -47.89 0.17 16.86
CA ILE A 85 -47.19 0.77 18.02
C ILE A 85 -48.22 1.53 18.85
N VAL A 86 -48.21 1.32 20.16
CA VAL A 86 -48.99 2.05 21.15
C VAL A 86 -48.11 3.12 21.79
N MET A 87 -48.48 4.37 21.63
CA MET A 87 -47.71 5.50 22.14
C MET A 87 -48.63 6.50 22.90
N ALA A 88 -48.01 7.37 23.68
CA ALA A 88 -48.75 8.42 24.40
C ALA A 88 -49.46 9.33 23.39
N TYR A 89 -50.74 9.63 23.69
CA TYR A 89 -51.51 10.61 22.96
C TYR A 89 -51.33 11.98 23.63
N TYR A 90 -51.00 12.99 22.82
CA TYR A 90 -50.86 14.38 23.24
C TYR A 90 -51.84 15.21 22.43
N ASN A 91 -52.59 16.09 23.14
CA ASN A 91 -53.47 17.06 22.49
C ASN A 91 -52.61 18.25 22.05
N GLY A 92 -52.74 18.67 20.78
CA GLY A 92 -51.92 19.73 20.22
C GLY A 92 -51.90 19.70 18.70
N GLU A 93 -51.02 20.55 18.13
CA GLU A 93 -50.83 20.66 16.67
C GLU A 93 -49.38 20.30 16.26
N SER A 94 -49.14 19.97 14.98
CA SER A 94 -47.79 19.79 14.49
C SER A 94 -47.08 21.14 14.28
N LEU A 95 -45.75 21.17 14.46
CA LEU A 95 -44.95 22.35 14.13
C LEU A 95 -45.11 22.73 12.64
N LYS A 96 -45.38 21.77 11.77
CA LYS A 96 -45.69 22.02 10.35
C LYS A 96 -46.96 22.87 10.19
N ASP A 97 -48.01 22.61 10.94
CA ASP A 97 -49.26 23.36 10.84
C ASP A 97 -49.11 24.75 11.50
N ARG A 98 -48.23 24.86 12.52
CA ARG A 98 -47.88 26.16 13.11
C ARG A 98 -47.10 27.04 12.11
N ILE A 99 -46.11 26.47 11.36
CA ILE A 99 -45.32 27.21 10.36
C ILE A 99 -46.17 27.65 9.16
N LYS A 100 -47.17 26.88 8.78
CA LYS A 100 -48.08 27.27 7.68
C LYS A 100 -48.84 28.60 7.93
N ARG A 101 -48.98 28.99 9.18
CA ARG A 101 -49.57 30.30 9.55
C ARG A 101 -48.64 31.49 9.46
N GLY A 102 -47.36 31.24 9.11
CA GLY A 102 -46.31 32.23 8.95
C GLY A 102 -45.10 31.92 9.81
N PRO A 103 -43.97 32.62 9.59
CA PRO A 103 -42.79 32.48 10.40
C PRO A 103 -43.07 32.69 11.88
N LEU A 104 -42.30 32.03 12.72
CA LEU A 104 -42.40 32.14 14.18
C LEU A 104 -41.64 33.39 14.68
N ALA A 105 -42.09 33.95 15.82
CA ALA A 105 -41.30 34.92 16.54
C ALA A 105 -39.96 34.30 16.96
N ILE A 106 -38.89 35.10 16.96
CA ILE A 106 -37.54 34.64 17.23
C ILE A 106 -37.45 33.88 18.55
N ASN A 107 -38.03 34.40 19.61
CA ASN A 107 -38.03 33.79 20.94
C ASN A 107 -38.78 32.42 20.96
N GLU A 108 -39.89 32.33 20.22
CA GLU A 108 -40.65 31.09 20.07
C GLU A 108 -39.81 30.04 19.29
N ALA A 109 -39.19 30.45 18.22
CA ALA A 109 -38.32 29.55 17.42
C ALA A 109 -37.14 29.05 18.24
N ILE A 110 -36.52 29.89 19.07
CA ILE A 110 -35.40 29.55 19.97
C ILE A 110 -35.86 28.54 21.04
N ASP A 111 -37.00 28.79 21.72
CA ASP A 111 -37.54 27.88 22.74
C ASP A 111 -37.83 26.50 22.16
N ILE A 112 -38.49 26.45 20.99
CA ILE A 112 -38.76 25.21 20.27
C ILE A 112 -37.48 24.48 19.91
N SER A 113 -36.49 25.23 19.36
CA SER A 113 -35.19 24.67 18.97
C SER A 113 -34.43 24.07 20.15
N THR A 114 -34.45 24.76 21.29
CA THR A 114 -33.85 24.32 22.55
C THR A 114 -34.46 23.01 23.03
N LYS A 115 -35.80 22.92 23.02
CA LYS A 115 -36.54 21.73 23.46
C LYS A 115 -36.30 20.52 22.53
N ILE A 116 -36.25 20.77 21.18
CA ILE A 116 -35.89 19.73 20.19
C ILE A 116 -34.44 19.25 20.43
N ALA A 117 -33.49 20.17 20.60
CA ALA A 117 -32.10 19.85 20.83
C ALA A 117 -31.87 19.03 22.11
N ARG A 118 -32.63 19.33 23.21
CA ARG A 118 -32.61 18.54 24.45
C ARG A 118 -33.09 17.10 24.23
N GLY A 119 -34.18 16.92 23.49
CA GLY A 119 -34.69 15.60 23.13
C GLY A 119 -33.67 14.79 22.30
N LEU A 120 -33.07 15.42 21.27
CA LEU A 120 -32.05 14.79 20.44
C LEU A 120 -30.80 14.48 21.24
N ALA A 121 -30.33 15.35 22.14
CA ALA A 121 -29.18 15.10 23.00
C ALA A 121 -29.40 13.86 23.87
N LYS A 122 -30.60 13.67 24.43
CA LYS A 122 -30.94 12.46 25.17
C LYS A 122 -30.90 11.21 24.30
N ALA A 123 -31.45 11.23 23.10
CA ALA A 123 -31.42 10.11 22.16
C ALA A 123 -29.97 9.76 21.74
N HIS A 124 -29.17 10.75 21.35
CA HIS A 124 -27.78 10.60 20.96
C HIS A 124 -26.90 10.03 22.09
N SER A 125 -27.18 10.40 23.35
CA SER A 125 -26.46 9.85 24.53
C SER A 125 -26.68 8.34 24.71
N LYS A 126 -27.70 7.77 24.07
CA LYS A 126 -28.01 6.34 24.03
C LYS A 126 -27.67 5.68 22.69
N GLY A 127 -26.95 6.40 21.81
CA GLY A 127 -26.57 5.90 20.49
C GLY A 127 -27.71 5.89 19.47
N ILE A 128 -28.86 6.53 19.78
CA ILE A 128 -30.06 6.53 18.93
C ILE A 128 -30.07 7.82 18.09
N ILE A 129 -30.13 7.68 16.77
CA ILE A 129 -30.21 8.78 15.79
C ILE A 129 -31.62 8.80 15.23
N HIS A 130 -32.26 9.97 15.16
CA HIS A 130 -33.64 10.11 14.73
C HIS A 130 -33.84 9.92 13.21
N ARG A 131 -32.92 10.47 12.39
CA ARG A 131 -32.86 10.33 10.92
C ARG A 131 -34.02 10.91 10.10
N ASP A 132 -35.05 11.44 10.73
CA ASP A 132 -36.23 12.01 10.07
C ASP A 132 -36.81 13.20 10.84
N ILE A 133 -35.95 14.09 11.35
CA ILE A 133 -36.38 15.34 12.01
C ILE A 133 -36.94 16.26 10.94
N LYS A 134 -38.23 16.67 11.17
CA LYS A 134 -38.96 17.60 10.31
C LYS A 134 -40.14 18.17 11.10
N PRO A 135 -40.73 19.31 10.71
CA PRO A 135 -41.82 19.94 11.45
C PRO A 135 -43.06 19.04 11.63
N ALA A 136 -43.34 18.12 10.73
CA ALA A 136 -44.44 17.16 10.85
C ALA A 136 -44.23 16.13 12.00
N ASN A 137 -42.99 15.92 12.42
CA ASN A 137 -42.61 14.99 13.49
C ASN A 137 -42.34 15.70 14.83
N ILE A 138 -42.68 16.97 14.93
CA ILE A 138 -42.61 17.77 16.16
C ILE A 138 -44.04 18.20 16.53
N LEU A 139 -44.49 17.78 17.70
CA LEU A 139 -45.82 18.09 18.19
C LEU A 139 -45.72 19.19 19.25
N LEU A 140 -46.51 20.24 19.11
CA LEU A 140 -46.72 21.33 20.08
C LEU A 140 -47.94 20.99 20.87
N THR A 141 -47.81 20.73 22.17
CA THR A 141 -48.93 20.42 23.05
C THR A 141 -49.64 21.69 23.55
N GLU A 142 -50.90 21.57 24.03
CA GLU A 142 -51.64 22.68 24.60
C GLU A 142 -50.93 23.30 25.82
N ASP A 143 -50.14 22.52 26.54
CA ASP A 143 -49.34 22.97 27.69
C ASP A 143 -48.00 23.64 27.27
N SER A 144 -47.84 24.03 26.04
CA SER A 144 -46.62 24.63 25.47
C SER A 144 -45.38 23.72 25.56
N GLU A 145 -45.56 22.43 25.72
CA GLU A 145 -44.51 21.43 25.66
C GLU A 145 -44.27 20.94 24.21
N ILE A 146 -43.05 20.42 23.96
CA ILE A 146 -42.69 19.84 22.67
C ILE A 146 -42.46 18.34 22.81
N LYS A 147 -43.03 17.57 21.90
CA LYS A 147 -42.78 16.14 21.79
C LYS A 147 -42.23 15.78 20.40
N ILE A 148 -41.04 15.19 20.37
CA ILE A 148 -40.50 14.57 19.17
C ILE A 148 -41.20 13.23 18.99
N VAL A 149 -41.89 13.05 17.86
CA VAL A 149 -42.61 11.82 17.51
C VAL A 149 -41.93 11.14 16.32
N ASP A 150 -42.20 9.86 16.11
CA ASP A 150 -41.80 9.13 14.92
C ASP A 150 -40.26 9.06 14.65
N PHE A 151 -39.49 8.60 15.64
CA PHE A 151 -38.14 8.17 15.39
C PHE A 151 -38.10 7.22 14.19
N GLY A 152 -37.18 7.47 13.26
CA GLY A 152 -37.16 6.91 11.89
C GLY A 152 -37.09 5.39 11.72
N LEU A 153 -37.92 4.66 12.48
CA LEU A 153 -38.03 3.19 12.53
C LEU A 153 -38.14 2.52 11.14
N ALA A 154 -38.75 3.19 10.14
CA ALA A 154 -38.96 2.60 8.84
C ALA A 154 -37.79 2.80 7.84
N LYS A 155 -36.81 3.69 8.13
CA LYS A 155 -35.63 3.88 7.28
C LYS A 155 -34.53 2.85 7.57
N LEU A 156 -34.72 1.98 8.54
CA LEU A 156 -33.79 0.96 9.00
C LEU A 156 -34.07 -0.44 8.42
N ALA A 157 -35.25 -0.65 7.84
CA ALA A 157 -35.65 -1.93 7.25
C ALA A 157 -35.04 -2.23 5.84
N GLY A 158 -33.87 -1.68 5.52
CA GLY A 158 -33.02 -2.14 4.39
C GLY A 158 -33.43 -1.68 2.99
N LYS A 159 -32.48 -1.03 2.31
CA LYS A 159 -32.38 -0.62 0.91
C LYS A 159 -33.11 0.69 0.52
N SER A 160 -32.24 1.64 0.12
CA SER A 160 -32.45 2.72 -0.83
C SER A 160 -33.93 2.93 -1.30
N MET A 161 -34.66 3.76 -0.56
CA MET A 161 -35.97 4.25 -1.00
C MET A 161 -35.84 5.40 -2.04
N LEU A 162 -34.81 5.46 -2.82
CA LEU A 162 -34.57 6.48 -3.85
C LEU A 162 -35.27 6.16 -5.19
N THR A 163 -36.01 5.02 -5.30
CA THR A 163 -36.52 4.54 -6.59
C THR A 163 -37.97 4.05 -6.56
N LYS A 164 -38.82 4.42 -5.60
CA LYS A 164 -40.25 4.09 -5.72
C LYS A 164 -41.13 5.35 -5.69
N GLU A 165 -41.96 5.50 -6.73
CA GLU A 165 -43.06 6.46 -6.85
C GLU A 165 -43.87 6.46 -5.56
N GLY A 166 -43.93 7.60 -4.85
CA GLY A 166 -44.72 7.76 -3.63
C GLY A 166 -44.07 8.50 -2.48
N THR A 167 -42.82 8.94 -2.55
CA THR A 167 -42.21 9.85 -1.57
C THR A 167 -42.81 11.25 -1.78
N THR A 168 -43.58 11.75 -0.83
CA THR A 168 -44.13 13.10 -0.88
C THR A 168 -43.00 14.14 -0.87
N LEU A 169 -43.02 15.10 -1.77
CA LEU A 169 -42.07 16.21 -1.99
C LEU A 169 -41.57 16.88 -0.70
N GLY A 170 -42.30 16.77 0.41
CA GLY A 170 -41.96 17.42 1.70
C GLY A 170 -40.94 16.68 2.58
N THR A 171 -40.58 15.43 2.33
CA THR A 171 -39.66 14.68 3.20
C THR A 171 -38.20 14.85 2.79
N ILE A 172 -37.92 14.99 1.51
CA ILE A 172 -36.56 15.09 0.95
C ILE A 172 -35.89 16.40 1.38
N ALA A 173 -36.65 17.48 1.54
CA ALA A 173 -36.12 18.82 1.86
C ALA A 173 -35.37 18.91 3.22
N TYR A 174 -35.54 17.95 4.13
CA TYR A 174 -34.88 17.92 5.43
C TYR A 174 -33.69 16.90 5.47
N MET A 175 -33.48 16.14 4.39
CA MET A 175 -32.40 15.17 4.33
C MET A 175 -31.04 15.88 4.34
N SER A 176 -30.10 15.28 5.05
CA SER A 176 -28.73 15.75 5.02
C SER A 176 -28.02 15.35 3.72
N PRO A 177 -26.92 16.02 3.33
CA PRO A 177 -26.13 15.65 2.16
C PRO A 177 -25.66 14.19 2.17
N GLU A 178 -25.27 13.64 3.32
CA GLU A 178 -24.88 12.25 3.51
C GLU A 178 -26.04 11.28 3.33
N GLN A 179 -27.24 11.63 3.78
CA GLN A 179 -28.46 10.85 3.50
C GLN A 179 -28.80 10.85 2.01
N THR A 180 -28.67 12.01 1.37
CA THR A 180 -28.94 12.17 -0.08
C THR A 180 -27.94 11.40 -0.92
N ARG A 181 -26.67 11.28 -0.48
CA ARG A 181 -25.61 10.48 -1.16
C ARG A 181 -25.68 8.99 -0.83
N GLY A 182 -26.44 8.58 0.18
CA GLY A 182 -26.47 7.20 0.65
C GLY A 182 -25.16 6.76 1.32
N THR A 183 -24.41 7.70 1.91
CA THR A 183 -23.16 7.41 2.65
C THR A 183 -23.43 7.16 4.13
N GLU A 184 -22.42 6.80 4.88
CA GLU A 184 -22.50 6.50 6.31
C GLU A 184 -23.08 7.69 7.11
N ILE A 185 -24.04 7.43 7.97
CA ILE A 185 -24.86 8.42 8.69
C ILE A 185 -24.55 8.37 10.19
N ASP A 186 -24.26 9.51 10.79
CA ASP A 186 -24.08 9.67 12.24
C ASP A 186 -25.05 10.71 12.84
N SER A 187 -24.91 11.03 14.12
CA SER A 187 -25.76 11.97 14.86
C SER A 187 -25.79 13.40 14.27
N ARG A 188 -24.82 13.78 13.45
CA ARG A 188 -24.74 15.08 12.77
C ARG A 188 -25.78 15.25 11.65
N THR A 189 -26.39 14.17 11.21
CA THR A 189 -27.55 14.18 10.32
C THR A 189 -28.75 14.87 10.99
N ASP A 190 -28.99 14.59 12.27
CA ASP A 190 -30.07 15.24 13.02
C ASP A 190 -29.78 16.73 13.29
N ILE A 191 -28.49 17.10 13.41
CA ILE A 191 -28.06 18.51 13.52
C ILE A 191 -28.38 19.30 12.25
N TRP A 192 -28.12 18.70 11.08
CA TRP A 192 -28.50 19.28 9.79
C TRP A 192 -30.02 19.49 9.72
N ALA A 193 -30.79 18.45 10.02
CA ALA A 193 -32.25 18.51 9.97
C ALA A 193 -32.80 19.53 10.94
N LEU A 194 -32.25 19.64 12.16
CA LEU A 194 -32.55 20.71 13.11
C LEU A 194 -32.25 22.10 12.53
N GLY A 195 -31.10 22.26 11.86
CA GLY A 195 -30.72 23.49 11.16
C GLY A 195 -31.75 23.90 10.09
N VAL A 196 -32.27 22.94 9.30
CA VAL A 196 -33.33 23.16 8.32
C VAL A 196 -34.64 23.60 9.02
N VAL A 197 -35.00 22.94 10.11
CA VAL A 197 -36.23 23.28 10.90
C VAL A 197 -36.13 24.68 11.49
N ILE A 198 -34.96 25.06 12.06
CA ILE A 198 -34.74 26.44 12.58
C ILE A 198 -34.86 27.46 11.47
N TYR A 199 -34.23 27.20 10.33
CA TYR A 199 -34.33 28.09 9.18
C TYR A 199 -35.78 28.30 8.73
N GLU A 200 -36.53 27.19 8.63
CA GLU A 200 -37.92 27.25 8.20
C GLU A 200 -38.83 27.96 9.24
N MET A 201 -38.61 27.74 10.52
CA MET A 201 -39.34 28.46 11.58
C MET A 201 -39.13 29.98 11.50
N LEU A 202 -37.90 30.40 11.23
CA LEU A 202 -37.53 31.83 11.20
C LEU A 202 -37.92 32.53 9.90
N THR A 203 -38.07 31.82 8.80
CA THR A 203 -38.32 32.41 7.46
C THR A 203 -39.67 32.02 6.83
N GLY A 204 -40.33 30.98 7.35
CA GLY A 204 -41.52 30.39 6.71
C GLY A 204 -41.24 29.64 5.41
N THR A 205 -39.94 29.45 5.06
CA THR A 205 -39.54 28.82 3.82
C THR A 205 -38.36 27.87 4.00
N LEU A 206 -38.31 26.83 3.18
CA LEU A 206 -37.18 25.86 3.18
C LEU A 206 -35.90 26.52 2.64
N PRO A 207 -34.68 26.14 3.19
CA PRO A 207 -33.41 26.66 2.73
C PRO A 207 -33.02 26.13 1.33
N PHE A 208 -33.48 24.95 0.95
CA PHE A 208 -33.20 24.29 -0.33
C PHE A 208 -34.52 23.99 -1.05
N LYS A 209 -34.64 24.39 -2.30
CA LYS A 209 -35.88 24.30 -3.08
C LYS A 209 -35.62 23.67 -4.45
N GLY A 210 -36.62 23.06 -5.04
CA GLY A 210 -36.63 22.53 -6.40
C GLY A 210 -38.03 22.14 -6.81
N ASP A 211 -38.32 22.13 -8.10
CA ASP A 211 -39.65 21.83 -8.65
C ASP A 211 -39.95 20.33 -8.63
N TYR A 212 -38.94 19.50 -8.43
CA TYR A 212 -39.04 18.03 -8.34
C TYR A 212 -37.91 17.48 -7.42
N ASP A 213 -38.07 16.23 -6.99
CA ASP A 213 -37.23 15.61 -5.97
C ASP A 213 -35.72 15.67 -6.29
N GLN A 214 -35.32 15.41 -7.54
CA GLN A 214 -33.90 15.45 -7.93
C GLN A 214 -33.35 16.87 -7.89
N ALA A 215 -34.15 17.91 -8.17
CA ALA A 215 -33.72 19.30 -8.07
C ALA A 215 -33.52 19.71 -6.61
N VAL A 216 -34.38 19.25 -5.68
CA VAL A 216 -34.17 19.46 -4.24
C VAL A 216 -32.90 18.75 -3.75
N MET A 217 -32.70 17.51 -4.19
CA MET A 217 -31.46 16.76 -3.86
C MET A 217 -30.22 17.46 -4.38
N TYR A 218 -30.25 17.98 -5.62
CA TYR A 218 -29.15 18.75 -6.17
C TYR A 218 -28.85 20.00 -5.36
N SER A 219 -29.89 20.75 -4.98
CA SER A 219 -29.77 21.95 -4.14
C SER A 219 -29.17 21.63 -2.77
N ILE A 220 -29.61 20.56 -2.11
CA ILE A 220 -29.04 20.07 -0.84
C ILE A 220 -27.55 19.75 -0.98
N LEU A 221 -27.12 19.19 -2.11
CA LEU A 221 -25.73 18.76 -2.30
C LEU A 221 -24.82 19.89 -2.71
N ASN A 222 -25.29 20.88 -3.51
CA ASN A 222 -24.42 21.77 -4.27
C ASN A 222 -24.68 23.26 -4.04
N GLU A 223 -25.84 23.66 -3.51
CA GLU A 223 -26.20 25.07 -3.38
C GLU A 223 -26.12 25.56 -1.90
N GLU A 224 -25.73 26.79 -1.69
CA GLU A 224 -25.77 27.42 -0.38
C GLU A 224 -27.19 27.95 -0.07
N PRO A 225 -27.65 27.87 1.20
CA PRO A 225 -28.95 28.41 1.57
C PRO A 225 -28.95 29.95 1.44
N ARG A 226 -30.10 30.52 1.07
CA ARG A 226 -30.22 31.99 1.05
C ARG A 226 -29.96 32.53 2.47
N PRO A 227 -29.18 33.60 2.61
CA PRO A 227 -28.90 34.20 3.92
C PRO A 227 -30.22 34.56 4.67
N LEU A 228 -30.32 34.16 5.94
CA LEU A 228 -31.49 34.42 6.79
C LEU A 228 -31.85 35.93 6.84
N ALA A 229 -30.84 36.82 6.95
CA ALA A 229 -31.03 38.26 6.97
C ALA A 229 -31.73 38.83 5.72
N LYS A 230 -31.64 38.17 4.56
CA LYS A 230 -32.31 38.60 3.33
C LYS A 230 -33.79 38.23 3.31
N LEU A 231 -34.19 37.24 4.11
CA LEU A 231 -35.59 36.79 4.20
C LEU A 231 -36.30 37.31 5.45
N ASN A 232 -35.55 37.40 6.57
CA ASN A 232 -36.02 37.97 7.83
C ASN A 232 -34.91 38.82 8.46
N PRO A 233 -34.90 40.18 8.23
CA PRO A 233 -33.85 41.06 8.74
C PRO A 233 -33.79 41.13 10.27
N GLU A 234 -34.82 40.73 10.98
CA GLU A 234 -34.86 40.75 12.44
C GLU A 234 -34.05 39.60 13.09
N VAL A 235 -33.62 38.59 12.32
CA VAL A 235 -32.85 37.47 12.85
C VAL A 235 -31.43 37.93 13.23
N PRO A 236 -31.05 37.80 14.50
CA PRO A 236 -29.76 38.22 15.01
C PRO A 236 -28.59 37.50 14.36
N PRO A 237 -27.41 38.11 14.26
CA PRO A 237 -26.21 37.50 13.68
C PRO A 237 -25.80 36.20 14.35
N GLU A 238 -26.03 36.06 15.65
CA GLU A 238 -25.73 34.88 16.47
C GLU A 238 -26.56 33.67 16.00
N LEU A 239 -27.87 33.85 15.78
CA LEU A 239 -28.73 32.80 15.25
C LEU A 239 -28.42 32.48 13.80
N GLN A 240 -28.05 33.48 12.99
CA GLN A 240 -27.60 33.23 11.61
C GLN A 240 -26.34 32.35 11.58
N LYS A 241 -25.41 32.59 12.52
CA LYS A 241 -24.21 31.79 12.68
C LYS A 241 -24.53 30.34 13.09
N ILE A 242 -25.42 30.17 14.08
CA ILE A 242 -25.83 28.82 14.55
C ILE A 242 -26.42 28.01 13.40
N VAL A 243 -27.37 28.60 12.66
CA VAL A 243 -27.98 27.91 11.51
C VAL A 243 -26.95 27.67 10.39
N GLY A 244 -26.07 28.63 10.11
CA GLY A 244 -25.03 28.49 9.11
C GLY A 244 -24.05 27.35 9.41
N ILE A 245 -23.69 27.13 10.67
CA ILE A 245 -22.86 26.00 11.09
C ILE A 245 -23.62 24.68 10.97
N ALA A 246 -24.89 24.65 11.38
CA ALA A 246 -25.71 23.45 11.29
C ALA A 246 -25.95 22.99 9.85
N LEU A 247 -26.02 23.94 8.89
CA LEU A 247 -26.24 23.69 7.44
C LEU A 247 -24.96 23.55 6.60
N GLN A 248 -23.80 23.30 7.23
CA GLN A 248 -22.56 23.02 6.49
C GLN A 248 -22.69 21.69 5.73
N LYS A 249 -22.33 21.67 4.44
CA LYS A 249 -22.44 20.48 3.57
C LYS A 249 -21.57 19.32 4.05
N ASN A 250 -20.37 19.63 4.55
CA ASN A 250 -19.49 18.65 5.14
C ASN A 250 -19.86 18.40 6.61
N PRO A 251 -20.20 17.16 7.02
CA PRO A 251 -20.53 16.86 8.42
C PRO A 251 -19.44 17.24 9.42
N VAL A 252 -18.16 17.22 9.00
CA VAL A 252 -17.03 17.60 9.88
C VAL A 252 -17.04 19.09 10.22
N SER A 253 -17.62 19.92 9.34
CA SER A 253 -17.71 21.38 9.54
C SER A 253 -18.95 21.79 10.33
N ARG A 254 -19.86 20.87 10.66
CA ARG A 254 -21.00 21.11 11.52
C ARG A 254 -20.62 21.02 13.00
N TYR A 255 -21.58 21.30 13.87
CA TYR A 255 -21.43 20.96 15.28
C TYR A 255 -21.12 19.47 15.47
N SER A 256 -20.14 19.15 16.30
CA SER A 256 -19.73 17.76 16.56
C SER A 256 -20.78 16.98 17.40
N SER A 257 -21.64 17.69 18.10
CA SER A 257 -22.78 17.11 18.87
C SER A 257 -23.92 18.11 18.99
N VAL A 258 -25.11 17.58 19.23
CA VAL A 258 -26.30 18.42 19.54
C VAL A 258 -26.11 19.25 20.82
N ASN A 259 -25.30 18.79 21.77
CA ASN A 259 -24.99 19.55 22.97
C ASN A 259 -24.28 20.87 22.68
N ASN A 260 -23.46 20.93 21.60
CA ASN A 260 -22.74 22.15 21.22
C ASN A 260 -23.71 23.19 20.61
N ILE A 261 -24.65 22.77 19.77
CA ILE A 261 -25.68 23.68 19.26
C ILE A 261 -26.62 24.14 20.39
N LEU A 262 -26.96 23.23 21.31
CA LEU A 262 -27.77 23.56 22.49
C LEU A 262 -27.06 24.60 23.35
N LYS A 263 -25.74 24.49 23.56
CA LYS A 263 -24.96 25.46 24.32
C LYS A 263 -25.03 26.84 23.67
N ASP A 264 -24.77 26.95 22.38
CA ASP A 264 -24.77 28.23 21.67
C ASP A 264 -26.16 28.89 21.68
N ILE A 265 -27.25 28.08 21.53
CA ILE A 265 -28.61 28.57 21.64
C ILE A 265 -28.91 29.07 23.06
N THR A 266 -28.48 28.34 24.09
CA THR A 266 -28.71 28.71 25.49
C THR A 266 -27.91 29.97 25.89
N GLU A 267 -26.65 30.07 25.50
CA GLU A 267 -25.81 31.28 25.71
C GLU A 267 -26.47 32.52 25.09
N TYR A 268 -27.08 32.38 23.91
CA TYR A 268 -27.82 33.43 23.28
C TYR A 268 -29.08 33.79 24.08
N GLN A 269 -29.86 32.81 24.55
CA GLN A 269 -31.06 33.04 25.42
C GLN A 269 -30.67 33.76 26.70
N ASP A 270 -29.58 33.36 27.34
CA ASP A 270 -29.12 33.97 28.60
C ASP A 270 -28.71 35.44 28.39
N SER A 271 -28.13 35.74 27.21
CA SER A 271 -27.78 37.12 26.82
C SER A 271 -29.00 38.02 26.66
N LEU A 272 -30.15 37.46 26.25
CA LEU A 272 -31.42 38.20 26.12
C LEU A 272 -32.15 38.40 27.47
N SER A 273 -31.96 37.48 28.44
CA SER A 273 -32.70 37.48 29.71
C SER A 273 -32.17 38.43 30.78
N GLY A 274 -31.11 39.21 30.50
CA GLY A 274 -30.64 40.34 31.31
C GLY A 274 -30.42 40.02 32.81
N LYS A 275 -29.98 38.80 33.13
CA LYS A 275 -29.47 38.48 34.47
C LYS A 275 -28.07 39.07 34.62
N GLU A 276 -28.02 40.34 35.01
CA GLU A 276 -26.84 40.97 35.58
C GLU A 276 -26.36 40.12 36.77
N SER A 277 -25.33 39.30 36.53
CA SER A 277 -24.52 38.82 37.63
C SER A 277 -23.88 40.09 38.24
N THR A 278 -24.34 40.49 39.42
CA THR A 278 -23.75 41.58 40.19
C THR A 278 -22.37 41.23 40.69
N PHE A 279 -21.44 41.03 39.75
CA PHE A 279 -20.03 41.12 40.04
C PHE A 279 -19.66 42.58 39.92
N ASN A 280 -19.52 43.24 41.10
CA ASN A 280 -19.29 44.68 41.17
C ASN A 280 -17.89 45.04 40.69
N LEU A 281 -17.75 45.12 39.35
CA LEU A 281 -16.49 45.36 38.62
C LEU A 281 -15.76 46.65 39.16
N ARG A 282 -16.52 47.61 39.69
CA ARG A 282 -15.95 48.86 40.27
C ARG A 282 -15.22 48.65 41.59
N SER A 283 -15.67 47.71 42.42
CA SER A 283 -14.94 47.36 43.65
C SER A 283 -13.72 46.46 43.36
N PHE A 284 -13.79 45.57 42.37
CA PHE A 284 -12.66 44.74 41.93
C PHE A 284 -11.59 45.58 41.24
N LEU A 285 -11.97 46.54 40.38
CA LEU A 285 -11.02 47.46 39.72
C LEU A 285 -10.32 48.43 40.70
N ARG A 286 -10.92 48.75 41.85
CA ARG A 286 -10.24 49.52 42.91
C ARG A 286 -9.19 48.69 43.66
N LEU A 287 -9.39 47.41 43.84
CA LEU A 287 -8.41 46.48 44.46
C LEU A 287 -7.19 46.24 43.56
N ILE A 288 -7.41 46.18 42.24
CA ILE A 288 -6.34 45.95 41.24
C ILE A 288 -5.44 47.13 40.99
N ARG A 289 -5.84 48.35 41.41
CA ARG A 289 -5.00 49.56 41.28
C ARG A 289 -3.78 49.58 42.21
N LYS A 290 -3.67 48.66 43.17
CA LYS A 290 -2.47 48.51 44.00
C LYS A 290 -1.43 47.61 43.29
N PRO A 291 -0.21 48.11 42.99
CA PRO A 291 0.74 47.37 42.12
C PRO A 291 1.13 46.01 42.63
N TYR A 292 1.09 45.79 43.93
CA TYR A 292 1.40 44.48 44.58
C TYR A 292 0.27 43.42 44.39
N ILE A 293 -0.94 43.82 43.95
CA ILE A 293 -2.03 42.93 43.60
C ILE A 293 -2.22 42.85 42.09
N ALA A 294 -2.01 43.93 41.35
CA ALA A 294 -2.13 44.03 39.91
C ALA A 294 -1.14 43.11 39.19
N ILE A 295 0.11 43.05 39.64
CA ILE A 295 1.16 42.25 39.03
C ILE A 295 0.86 40.75 39.14
N PRO A 296 0.57 40.20 40.36
CA PRO A 296 0.20 38.74 40.44
C PRO A 296 -1.06 38.39 39.68
N VAL A 297 -2.10 39.24 39.68
CA VAL A 297 -3.33 38.98 38.92
C VAL A 297 -3.06 38.98 37.41
N ALA A 298 -2.29 39.92 36.91
CA ALA A 298 -1.89 39.96 35.51
C ALA A 298 -1.07 38.71 35.12
N VAL A 299 -0.16 38.26 35.98
CA VAL A 299 0.61 37.03 35.75
C VAL A 299 -0.30 35.82 35.71
N VAL A 300 -1.28 35.71 36.63
CA VAL A 300 -2.24 34.59 36.63
C VAL A 300 -3.11 34.62 35.36
N ILE A 301 -3.57 35.77 34.93
CA ILE A 301 -4.34 35.92 33.68
C ILE A 301 -3.49 35.50 32.46
N ILE A 302 -2.23 35.93 32.38
CA ILE A 302 -1.31 35.53 31.33
C ILE A 302 -1.09 33.99 31.34
N LEU A 303 -0.89 33.40 32.52
CA LEU A 303 -0.72 31.96 32.65
C LEU A 303 -1.98 31.18 32.23
N ILE A 304 -3.16 31.70 32.54
CA ILE A 304 -4.44 31.14 32.10
C ILE A 304 -4.57 31.23 30.59
N ILE A 305 -4.27 32.40 30.00
CA ILE A 305 -4.31 32.60 28.53
C ILE A 305 -3.33 31.64 27.86
N LEU A 306 -2.08 31.57 28.31
CA LEU A 306 -1.09 30.64 27.80
C LEU A 306 -1.52 29.17 27.98
N GLY A 307 -2.15 28.84 29.12
CA GLY A 307 -2.72 27.51 29.37
C GLY A 307 -3.85 27.15 28.40
N ILE A 308 -4.76 28.10 28.15
CA ILE A 308 -5.84 27.95 27.18
C ILE A 308 -5.29 27.81 25.77
N GLU A 309 -4.35 28.66 25.38
CA GLU A 309 -3.70 28.61 24.05
C GLU A 309 -2.97 27.27 23.87
N TRP A 310 -2.22 26.84 24.86
CA TRP A 310 -1.54 25.53 24.85
C TRP A 310 -2.58 24.40 24.74
N TYR A 311 -3.66 24.45 25.51
CA TYR A 311 -4.72 23.42 25.47
C TYR A 311 -5.41 23.37 24.10
N LEU A 312 -5.79 24.52 23.55
CA LEU A 312 -6.43 24.61 22.23
C LEU A 312 -5.49 24.12 21.11
N ASN A 313 -4.22 24.52 21.18
CA ASN A 313 -3.20 24.04 20.23
C ASN A 313 -3.02 22.53 20.35
N ARG A 314 -2.95 21.97 21.57
CA ARG A 314 -2.86 20.52 21.78
C ARG A 314 -4.08 19.78 21.24
N GLN A 315 -5.29 20.29 21.45
CA GLN A 315 -6.52 19.67 20.92
C GLN A 315 -6.57 19.74 19.38
N SER A 316 -6.12 20.84 18.79
CA SER A 316 -5.99 20.97 17.34
C SER A 316 -5.00 19.93 16.77
N LYS A 317 -3.87 19.71 17.44
CA LYS A 317 -2.87 18.69 17.05
C LYS A 317 -3.38 17.27 17.20
N ILE A 318 -4.14 16.97 18.25
CA ILE A 318 -4.79 15.66 18.44
C ILE A 318 -5.80 15.40 17.30
N ARG A 319 -6.60 16.42 16.96
CA ARG A 319 -7.54 16.34 15.85
C ARG A 319 -6.82 16.11 14.52
N TRP A 320 -5.77 16.90 14.24
CA TRP A 320 -4.91 16.70 13.08
C TRP A 320 -4.34 15.29 13.02
N ALA A 321 -3.84 14.75 14.15
CA ALA A 321 -3.27 13.40 14.21
C ALA A 321 -4.31 12.32 13.86
N ARG A 322 -5.57 12.46 14.32
CA ARG A 322 -6.64 11.48 14.09
C ARG A 322 -7.28 11.60 12.70
N GLU A 323 -7.56 12.82 12.26
CA GLU A 323 -8.40 13.08 11.08
C GLU A 323 -7.58 13.31 9.80
N VAL A 324 -6.32 13.72 9.92
CA VAL A 324 -5.46 14.03 8.78
C VAL A 324 -4.26 13.09 8.70
N ALA A 325 -3.47 13.00 9.79
CA ALA A 325 -2.23 12.24 9.77
C ALA A 325 -2.51 10.73 9.65
N LEU A 326 -3.36 10.17 10.48
CA LEU A 326 -3.63 8.73 10.53
C LEU A 326 -4.16 8.17 9.18
N PRO A 327 -5.16 8.77 8.51
CA PRO A 327 -5.59 8.32 7.19
C PRO A 327 -4.51 8.48 6.12
N LYS A 328 -3.66 9.52 6.23
CA LYS A 328 -2.55 9.73 5.31
C LYS A 328 -1.43 8.72 5.52
N ILE A 329 -1.11 8.37 6.76
CA ILE A 329 -0.15 7.31 7.11
C ILE A 329 -0.64 5.97 6.54
N GLU A 330 -1.89 5.61 6.79
CA GLU A 330 -2.48 4.38 6.26
C GLU A 330 -2.34 4.29 4.74
N LYS A 331 -2.67 5.39 4.04
CA LYS A 331 -2.52 5.46 2.60
C LYS A 331 -1.08 5.33 2.14
N LEU A 332 -0.11 5.91 2.86
CA LEU A 332 1.32 5.80 2.53
C LEU A 332 1.85 4.40 2.77
N VAL A 333 1.48 3.76 3.88
CA VAL A 333 1.88 2.39 4.21
C VAL A 333 1.29 1.40 3.19
N ASP A 334 0.04 1.60 2.77
CA ASP A 334 -0.59 0.77 1.75
C ASP A 334 -0.03 1.00 0.33
N TYR A 335 0.46 2.22 0.03
CA TYR A 335 0.98 2.58 -1.29
C TYR A 335 2.43 2.13 -1.52
N SER A 336 3.31 2.35 -0.53
CA SER A 336 4.76 2.18 -0.67
C SER A 336 5.29 1.19 0.35
N TRP A 337 5.31 -0.06 0.01
CA TRP A 337 5.81 -1.10 0.91
C TRP A 337 7.34 -1.23 0.99
N ARG A 338 8.09 -0.27 0.47
CA ARG A 338 9.57 -0.29 0.42
C ARG A 338 10.26 0.96 0.91
N ASP A 339 9.55 2.09 0.92
CA ASP A 339 10.04 3.35 1.45
C ASP A 339 8.96 3.98 2.31
N TYR A 340 9.01 3.69 3.58
CA TYR A 340 8.06 4.20 4.56
C TYR A 340 8.53 5.47 5.26
N THR A 341 9.58 6.13 4.75
CA THR A 341 10.15 7.30 5.41
C THR A 341 9.17 8.46 5.58
N ASP A 342 8.27 8.68 4.61
CA ASP A 342 7.27 9.74 4.73
C ASP A 342 6.09 9.34 5.63
N ALA A 343 5.72 8.05 5.67
CA ALA A 343 4.77 7.53 6.64
C ALA A 343 5.35 7.70 8.06
N TYR A 344 6.58 7.27 8.28
CA TYR A 344 7.26 7.32 9.56
C TYR A 344 7.40 8.74 10.13
N LYS A 345 7.69 9.74 9.29
CA LYS A 345 7.71 11.15 9.73
C LYS A 345 6.36 11.61 10.30
N LEU A 346 5.27 11.21 9.64
CA LEU A 346 3.92 11.50 10.11
C LEU A 346 3.57 10.71 11.36
N GLU A 347 4.04 9.45 11.46
CA GLU A 347 3.89 8.57 12.61
C GLU A 347 4.58 9.15 13.85
N GLU A 348 5.87 9.55 13.74
CA GLU A 348 6.59 10.23 14.82
C GLU A 348 5.84 11.49 15.29
N ALA A 349 5.34 12.29 14.34
CA ALA A 349 4.59 13.50 14.66
C ALA A 349 3.24 13.20 15.33
N ALA A 350 2.50 12.19 14.85
CA ALA A 350 1.19 11.81 15.39
C ALA A 350 1.31 11.13 16.77
N LEU A 351 2.36 10.34 16.99
CA LEU A 351 2.62 9.61 18.23
C LEU A 351 2.72 10.55 19.44
N ASN A 352 3.22 11.78 19.25
CA ASN A 352 3.30 12.80 20.29
C ASN A 352 1.90 13.25 20.81
N TYR A 353 0.85 13.01 20.04
CA TYR A 353 -0.51 13.49 20.32
C TYR A 353 -1.51 12.36 20.58
N ILE A 354 -1.30 11.19 19.98
CA ILE A 354 -2.19 10.02 20.10
C ILE A 354 -1.40 8.72 20.36
N PRO A 355 -0.56 8.66 21.43
CA PRO A 355 0.37 7.54 21.66
C PRO A 355 -0.33 6.19 21.85
N ASP A 356 -1.55 6.16 22.38
CA ASP A 356 -2.29 4.95 22.70
C ASP A 356 -3.22 4.48 21.58
N ASN A 357 -3.14 5.12 20.39
CA ASN A 357 -3.98 4.74 19.27
C ASN A 357 -3.51 3.42 18.65
N GLN A 358 -4.29 2.35 18.81
CA GLN A 358 -3.96 0.99 18.39
C GLN A 358 -3.69 0.89 16.87
N LYS A 359 -4.42 1.65 16.06
CA LYS A 359 -4.23 1.69 14.61
C LYS A 359 -2.87 2.32 14.25
N LEU A 360 -2.49 3.42 14.91
CA LEU A 360 -1.20 4.06 14.71
C LEU A 360 -0.05 3.13 15.13
N ILE A 361 -0.17 2.47 16.28
CA ILE A 361 0.83 1.50 16.76
C ILE A 361 1.04 0.37 15.76
N LYS A 362 -0.05 -0.15 15.19
CA LYS A 362 0.00 -1.18 14.16
C LYS A 362 0.72 -0.69 12.90
N LEU A 363 0.38 0.50 12.41
CA LEU A 363 1.01 1.09 11.22
C LEU A 363 2.51 1.33 11.43
N ILE A 364 2.92 1.82 12.62
CA ILE A 364 4.34 1.96 12.99
C ILE A 364 5.05 0.60 12.96
N ALA A 365 4.44 -0.44 13.50
CA ALA A 365 5.02 -1.78 13.48
C ALA A 365 5.14 -2.37 12.04
N GLU A 366 4.31 -1.93 11.11
CA GLU A 366 4.38 -2.28 9.70
C GLU A 366 5.45 -1.49 8.95
N SER A 367 5.60 -0.20 9.25
CA SER A 367 6.45 0.76 8.52
C SER A 367 7.87 0.90 9.07
N SER A 368 8.15 0.45 10.29
CA SER A 368 9.44 0.60 10.96
C SER A 368 10.05 -0.70 11.45
N ARG A 369 11.32 -0.66 11.82
CA ARG A 369 12.07 -1.79 12.40
C ARG A 369 13.01 -1.31 13.50
N ASP A 370 13.09 -2.11 14.55
CA ASP A 370 14.09 -1.94 15.59
C ASP A 370 15.43 -2.52 15.14
N ILE A 371 16.46 -1.71 15.18
CA ILE A 371 17.84 -2.12 14.88
C ILE A 371 18.79 -1.77 16.01
N ASN A 372 19.89 -2.52 16.10
CA ASN A 372 21.03 -2.17 16.92
C ASN A 372 22.14 -1.61 16.03
N ILE A 373 22.90 -0.63 16.55
CA ILE A 373 24.03 -0.04 15.81
C ILE A 373 25.24 -0.08 16.70
N ASP A 374 26.32 -0.69 16.22
CA ASP A 374 27.55 -0.83 16.97
C ASP A 374 28.79 -0.56 16.12
N THR A 375 29.90 -0.20 16.80
CA THR A 375 31.18 0.03 16.16
C THR A 375 32.30 -0.59 17.00
N ASP A 376 33.40 -0.94 16.32
CA ASP A 376 34.65 -1.33 16.97
C ASP A 376 35.74 -0.32 16.52
N PRO A 377 36.27 0.50 17.49
CA PRO A 377 35.84 0.61 18.88
C PRO A 377 34.51 1.34 19.06
N PRO A 378 33.79 1.15 20.18
CA PRO A 378 32.54 1.85 20.49
C PRO A 378 32.77 3.35 20.73
N GLY A 379 31.68 4.11 20.83
CA GLY A 379 31.75 5.56 21.10
C GLY A 379 31.73 6.43 19.83
N ALA A 380 31.30 5.91 18.70
CA ALA A 380 31.12 6.68 17.49
C ALA A 380 29.76 7.39 17.45
N LYS A 381 29.74 8.66 17.05
CA LYS A 381 28.53 9.42 16.72
C LYS A 381 27.97 8.89 15.41
N VAL A 382 26.70 8.51 15.41
CA VAL A 382 25.99 7.92 14.26
C VAL A 382 25.04 8.92 13.66
N TYR A 383 25.12 9.07 12.36
CA TYR A 383 24.22 9.90 11.57
C TYR A 383 23.66 9.08 10.41
N PHE A 384 22.41 9.37 10.00
CA PHE A 384 21.84 8.75 8.84
C PHE A 384 20.99 9.75 8.02
N LYS A 385 20.74 9.41 6.77
CA LYS A 385 19.79 10.10 5.88
C LYS A 385 19.29 9.16 4.80
N GLN A 386 18.17 9.48 4.17
CA GLN A 386 17.64 8.68 3.07
C GLN A 386 18.69 8.51 1.97
N TYR A 387 18.78 7.31 1.40
CA TYR A 387 19.69 7.03 0.30
C TYR A 387 19.38 7.88 -0.92
N SER A 388 18.08 8.08 -1.21
CA SER A 388 17.54 8.89 -2.31
C SER A 388 17.80 10.40 -2.18
N GLN A 389 18.29 10.87 -1.02
CA GLN A 389 18.57 12.28 -0.76
C GLN A 389 20.05 12.51 -0.42
N PRO A 390 20.98 12.38 -1.38
CA PRO A 390 22.41 12.52 -1.13
C PRO A 390 22.83 13.90 -0.62
N SER A 391 22.11 14.96 -1.00
CA SER A 391 22.27 16.33 -0.52
C SER A 391 21.48 16.65 0.75
N GLY A 392 20.61 15.72 1.23
CA GLY A 392 19.79 15.93 2.42
C GLY A 392 20.62 16.03 3.70
N GLU A 393 20.04 16.60 4.74
CA GLU A 393 20.70 16.78 6.04
C GLU A 393 20.92 15.45 6.75
N TRP A 394 22.02 15.38 7.52
CA TRP A 394 22.35 14.24 8.35
C TRP A 394 21.61 14.31 9.70
N LYS A 395 20.68 13.37 9.95
CA LYS A 395 20.00 13.24 11.25
C LYS A 395 20.92 12.47 12.23
N TYR A 396 21.19 13.05 13.38
CA TYR A 396 21.92 12.39 14.46
C TYR A 396 21.04 11.36 15.17
N LEU A 397 21.58 10.16 15.43
CA LEU A 397 20.85 9.08 16.09
C LEU A 397 21.34 8.78 17.51
N GLY A 398 22.58 9.07 17.80
CA GLY A 398 23.18 8.74 19.08
C GLY A 398 24.63 8.33 18.93
N THR A 399 25.19 7.79 20.03
CA THR A 399 26.57 7.29 20.11
C THR A 399 26.56 5.78 20.33
N THR A 400 27.40 5.04 19.60
CA THR A 400 27.47 3.57 19.70
C THR A 400 28.01 3.10 21.09
N PRO A 401 27.50 1.98 21.61
CA PRO A 401 26.46 1.11 21.07
C PRO A 401 25.03 1.69 21.22
N ILE A 402 24.25 1.71 20.14
CA ILE A 402 22.84 2.10 20.15
C ILE A 402 22.03 0.81 20.12
N LYS A 403 21.23 0.57 21.16
CA LYS A 403 20.39 -0.62 21.28
C LYS A 403 18.94 -0.27 20.99
N LYS A 404 18.30 -1.06 20.14
CA LYS A 404 16.86 -1.06 19.90
C LYS A 404 16.32 0.32 19.51
N ILE A 405 16.88 0.93 18.46
CA ILE A 405 16.36 2.15 17.87
C ILE A 405 15.39 1.81 16.74
N SER A 406 14.19 2.38 16.75
CA SER A 406 13.22 2.22 15.69
C SER A 406 13.51 3.19 14.55
N ILE A 407 13.59 2.68 13.33
CA ILE A 407 13.77 3.47 12.12
C ILE A 407 12.83 2.98 11.01
N PRO A 408 12.44 3.82 10.05
CA PRO A 408 11.56 3.41 8.97
C PRO A 408 12.21 2.34 8.10
N ILE A 409 11.38 1.53 7.46
CA ILE A 409 11.86 0.55 6.48
C ILE A 409 12.21 1.30 5.20
N SER A 410 13.49 1.39 4.91
CA SER A 410 14.04 2.04 3.71
C SER A 410 15.53 1.74 3.54
N VAL A 411 16.17 2.36 2.55
CA VAL A 411 17.62 2.35 2.37
C VAL A 411 18.19 3.69 2.82
N PHE A 412 19.24 3.65 3.62
CA PHE A 412 19.87 4.82 4.22
C PHE A 412 21.35 4.91 3.88
N ARG A 413 21.83 6.16 3.83
CA ARG A 413 23.24 6.51 3.94
C ARG A 413 23.58 6.72 5.40
N TRP A 414 24.68 6.15 5.84
CA TRP A 414 25.17 6.19 7.21
C TRP A 414 26.49 6.90 7.29
N LYS A 415 26.75 7.60 8.39
CA LYS A 415 28.00 8.24 8.67
C LYS A 415 28.35 8.00 10.14
N PHE A 416 29.56 7.49 10.38
CA PHE A 416 30.10 7.21 11.70
C PHE A 416 31.31 8.10 11.92
N ILE A 417 31.32 8.87 13.02
CA ILE A 417 32.40 9.80 13.38
C ILE A 417 32.86 9.50 14.80
N LYS A 418 34.16 9.33 14.96
CA LYS A 418 34.81 9.18 16.25
C LYS A 418 36.17 9.89 16.19
N ASP A 419 36.47 10.68 17.23
CA ASP A 419 37.75 11.43 17.30
C ASP A 419 38.94 10.48 17.29
N GLY A 420 39.94 10.81 16.46
CA GLY A 420 41.11 9.97 16.24
C GLY A 420 40.91 8.79 15.28
N TYR A 421 39.72 8.72 14.60
CA TYR A 421 39.39 7.68 13.62
C TYR A 421 38.90 8.29 12.31
N ASP A 422 39.13 7.58 11.23
CA ASP A 422 38.63 7.98 9.91
C ASP A 422 37.10 7.90 9.88
N THR A 423 36.44 8.90 9.26
CA THR A 423 34.99 8.89 9.09
C THR A 423 34.58 7.78 8.15
N VAL A 424 33.67 6.91 8.61
CA VAL A 424 33.13 5.82 7.82
C VAL A 424 31.79 6.23 7.21
N PHE A 425 31.68 6.11 5.89
CA PHE A 425 30.42 6.21 5.16
C PHE A 425 29.96 4.82 4.71
N ALA A 426 28.64 4.61 4.71
CA ALA A 426 28.06 3.32 4.37
C ALA A 426 26.66 3.47 3.75
N ALA A 427 26.19 2.44 3.09
CA ALA A 427 24.79 2.25 2.75
C ALA A 427 24.26 0.99 3.44
N ALA A 428 23.06 1.04 3.98
CA ALA A 428 22.40 -0.14 4.51
C ALA A 428 20.88 0.06 4.54
N SER A 429 20.15 -1.03 4.25
CA SER A 429 18.71 -1.11 4.39
C SER A 429 18.32 -1.48 5.82
N SER A 430 17.26 -0.87 6.34
CA SER A 430 16.58 -1.29 7.57
C SER A 430 15.55 -2.39 7.31
N TRP A 431 15.36 -2.81 6.09
CA TRP A 431 14.39 -3.83 5.76
C TRP A 431 14.81 -5.19 6.32
N ASN A 432 14.02 -5.68 7.24
CA ASN A 432 14.17 -7.02 7.81
C ASN A 432 12.97 -7.85 7.36
N VAL A 433 13.15 -8.62 6.29
CA VAL A 433 12.15 -9.62 5.92
C VAL A 433 12.30 -10.80 6.85
N LYS A 434 11.34 -11.02 7.74
CA LYS A 434 11.12 -12.31 8.37
C LYS A 434 10.62 -13.32 7.33
N LEU A 435 11.37 -13.50 6.26
CA LEU A 435 11.18 -14.66 5.42
C LEU A 435 11.69 -15.84 6.24
N LYS A 436 10.77 -16.72 6.62
CA LYS A 436 11.10 -18.05 7.13
C LYS A 436 11.76 -18.90 6.03
N MET A 437 12.75 -18.36 5.36
CA MET A 437 13.51 -19.02 4.29
C MET A 437 14.74 -19.73 4.85
N GLY A 438 14.73 -20.17 6.12
CA GLY A 438 15.80 -20.98 6.70
C GLY A 438 17.16 -20.30 6.84
N SER A 439 17.27 -19.02 6.51
CA SER A 439 18.49 -18.22 6.68
C SER A 439 18.15 -16.95 7.44
N PRO A 440 18.89 -16.56 8.49
CA PRO A 440 18.76 -15.24 9.10
C PRO A 440 19.22 -14.20 8.09
N LEU A 441 18.28 -13.60 7.38
CA LEU A 441 18.55 -12.81 6.19
C LEU A 441 19.15 -11.44 6.47
N VAL A 442 18.96 -10.91 7.67
CA VAL A 442 19.57 -9.66 8.13
C VAL A 442 19.76 -9.73 9.62
N PRO A 443 20.98 -9.57 10.14
CA PRO A 443 21.11 -9.23 11.55
C PRO A 443 20.44 -7.87 11.76
N ASN A 444 19.60 -7.74 12.81
CA ASN A 444 19.08 -6.47 13.30
C ASN A 444 20.20 -5.53 13.79
N ASN A 445 21.44 -5.77 13.37
CA ASN A 445 22.62 -5.10 13.85
C ASN A 445 23.37 -4.51 12.66
N LEU A 446 23.52 -3.20 12.68
CA LEU A 446 24.43 -2.48 11.81
C LEU A 446 25.77 -2.34 12.55
N PHE A 447 26.79 -3.06 12.09
CA PHE A 447 28.13 -3.02 12.67
C PHE A 447 29.15 -2.39 11.73
N ARG A 448 30.05 -1.55 12.24
CA ARG A 448 31.18 -0.98 11.48
C ARG A 448 32.44 -0.96 12.30
N LYS A 449 33.53 -1.44 11.69
CA LYS A 449 34.87 -1.28 12.24
C LYS A 449 35.41 0.09 11.84
N LEU A 450 36.02 0.79 12.78
CA LEU A 450 36.64 2.09 12.57
C LEU A 450 38.18 1.95 12.59
N ASP A 451 38.81 2.61 11.66
CA ASP A 451 40.25 2.67 11.55
C ASP A 451 40.78 3.95 12.18
N LYS A 452 41.92 3.88 12.92
CA LYS A 452 42.61 5.09 13.37
C LYS A 452 42.98 5.96 12.17
N THR A 453 42.90 7.26 12.35
CA THR A 453 43.24 8.23 11.29
C THR A 453 44.60 7.94 10.69
N GLY A 454 44.63 7.80 9.35
CA GLY A 454 45.84 7.48 8.58
C GLY A 454 46.12 6.00 8.38
N ASN A 455 45.32 5.09 8.99
CA ASN A 455 45.52 3.64 8.76
C ASN A 455 44.79 3.13 7.52
N VAL A 456 43.79 3.86 7.02
CA VAL A 456 43.16 3.55 5.73
C VAL A 456 44.04 4.11 4.61
N PRO A 457 44.45 3.30 3.63
CA PRO A 457 45.23 3.79 2.51
C PRO A 457 44.51 4.93 1.77
N PRO A 458 45.21 5.99 1.37
CA PRO A 458 44.60 7.15 0.72
C PRO A 458 43.70 6.79 -0.46
N GLY A 459 42.46 7.28 -0.47
CA GLY A 459 41.49 7.05 -1.51
C GLY A 459 40.89 5.65 -1.54
N MET A 460 41.07 4.86 -0.51
CA MET A 460 40.46 3.52 -0.35
C MET A 460 39.41 3.47 0.74
N VAL A 461 38.63 2.41 0.79
CA VAL A 461 37.65 2.09 1.84
C VAL A 461 37.87 0.66 2.31
N ARG A 462 37.61 0.40 3.61
CA ARG A 462 37.67 -0.95 4.19
C ARG A 462 36.44 -1.75 3.83
N VAL A 463 36.65 -2.98 3.39
CA VAL A 463 35.62 -4.01 3.22
C VAL A 463 35.89 -5.13 4.22
N PRO A 464 34.91 -5.48 5.10
CA PRO A 464 35.13 -6.55 6.06
C PRO A 464 35.22 -7.91 5.38
N GLY A 465 36.08 -8.75 5.90
CA GLY A 465 36.19 -10.14 5.47
C GLY A 465 34.99 -10.98 5.86
N ILE A 466 34.81 -12.09 5.20
CA ILE A 466 33.71 -13.04 5.44
C ILE A 466 34.20 -14.49 5.41
N LYS A 467 33.36 -15.39 5.95
CA LYS A 467 33.53 -16.82 5.73
C LYS A 467 32.89 -17.21 4.40
N THR A 468 33.72 -17.68 3.46
CA THR A 468 33.29 -18.20 2.16
C THR A 468 33.21 -19.73 2.18
N ARG A 469 32.71 -20.35 1.12
CA ARG A 469 32.78 -21.80 0.94
C ARG A 469 34.22 -22.34 0.81
N PHE A 470 35.17 -21.47 0.51
CA PHE A 470 36.59 -21.82 0.34
C PHE A 470 37.44 -21.54 1.59
N GLY A 471 36.90 -20.91 2.62
CA GLY A 471 37.59 -20.54 3.83
C GLY A 471 37.27 -19.14 4.31
N LYS A 472 37.93 -18.69 5.36
CA LYS A 472 37.82 -17.33 5.90
C LYS A 472 38.67 -16.38 5.04
N MET A 473 38.09 -15.24 4.71
CA MET A 473 38.79 -14.07 4.12
C MET A 473 38.92 -12.99 5.19
N ASP A 474 40.10 -12.36 5.27
CA ASP A 474 40.34 -11.19 6.10
C ASP A 474 39.79 -9.92 5.45
N ASP A 475 39.72 -8.83 6.23
CA ASP A 475 39.40 -7.50 5.71
C ASP A 475 40.37 -7.09 4.61
N PHE A 476 39.90 -6.31 3.67
CA PHE A 476 40.73 -5.74 2.59
C PHE A 476 40.29 -4.29 2.32
N PHE A 477 41.12 -3.58 1.54
CA PHE A 477 40.80 -2.24 1.08
C PHE A 477 40.53 -2.26 -0.42
N ILE A 478 39.56 -1.43 -0.87
CA ILE A 478 39.26 -1.22 -2.28
C ILE A 478 39.27 0.27 -2.59
N ASP A 479 39.62 0.67 -3.77
CA ASP A 479 39.56 2.06 -4.20
C ASP A 479 38.15 2.61 -4.02
N LYS A 480 38.05 3.80 -3.43
CA LYS A 480 36.77 4.49 -3.20
C LYS A 480 36.04 4.81 -4.50
N TYR A 481 36.81 5.10 -5.56
CA TYR A 481 36.35 5.42 -6.89
C TYR A 481 37.06 4.54 -7.92
N GLU A 482 36.53 4.47 -9.12
CA GLU A 482 37.23 3.98 -10.29
C GLU A 482 38.54 4.77 -10.45
N VAL A 483 39.55 4.17 -11.07
CA VAL A 483 40.83 4.88 -11.36
C VAL A 483 40.56 5.97 -12.38
N THR A 484 40.90 7.21 -12.03
CA THR A 484 40.65 8.37 -12.89
C THR A 484 41.72 8.55 -13.97
N ASN A 485 41.36 9.30 -15.01
CA ASN A 485 42.32 9.70 -16.05
C ASN A 485 43.57 10.37 -15.47
N LYS A 486 43.41 11.24 -14.46
CA LYS A 486 44.52 11.87 -13.73
C LYS A 486 45.49 10.83 -13.16
N LYS A 487 44.98 9.87 -12.41
CA LYS A 487 45.81 8.82 -11.80
C LYS A 487 46.49 7.94 -12.83
N TYR A 488 45.78 7.64 -13.92
CA TYR A 488 46.37 6.83 -14.99
C TYR A 488 47.42 7.60 -15.80
N LYS A 489 47.25 8.90 -15.97
CA LYS A 489 48.25 9.77 -16.59
C LYS A 489 49.55 9.77 -15.82
N GLU A 490 49.52 9.79 -14.47
CA GLU A 490 50.72 9.65 -13.63
C GLU A 490 51.47 8.35 -13.91
N PHE A 491 50.74 7.23 -14.16
CA PHE A 491 51.38 5.96 -14.55
C PHE A 491 52.12 6.09 -15.86
N ILE A 492 51.50 6.72 -16.86
CA ILE A 492 52.14 6.91 -18.19
C ILE A 492 53.36 7.83 -18.07
N ASP A 493 53.22 8.99 -17.41
CA ASP A 493 54.28 9.98 -17.27
C ASP A 493 55.49 9.47 -16.50
N LYS A 494 55.31 8.60 -15.54
CA LYS A 494 56.35 7.88 -14.80
C LYS A 494 56.91 6.66 -15.55
N GLY A 495 56.61 6.55 -16.84
CA GLY A 495 57.17 5.52 -17.70
C GLY A 495 56.57 4.15 -17.57
N GLY A 496 55.30 4.04 -17.14
CA GLY A 496 54.60 2.77 -16.90
C GLY A 496 54.61 1.83 -18.09
N TYR A 497 54.46 2.35 -19.31
CA TYR A 497 54.52 1.57 -20.54
C TYR A 497 55.93 1.21 -21.01
N LYS A 498 56.96 1.82 -20.45
CA LYS A 498 58.35 1.54 -20.75
C LYS A 498 58.98 0.59 -19.73
N ASN A 499 58.41 0.48 -18.56
CA ASN A 499 58.97 -0.29 -17.46
C ASN A 499 58.36 -1.69 -17.37
N LYS A 500 59.07 -2.67 -17.92
CA LYS A 500 58.66 -4.06 -18.01
C LYS A 500 58.29 -4.70 -16.64
N ARG A 501 58.81 -4.19 -15.50
CA ARG A 501 58.58 -4.74 -14.15
C ARG A 501 57.11 -4.76 -13.75
N TYR A 502 56.28 -3.84 -14.31
CA TYR A 502 54.85 -3.77 -13.99
C TYR A 502 54.01 -4.77 -14.78
N TRP A 503 54.56 -5.34 -15.87
CA TRP A 503 53.86 -6.19 -16.82
C TRP A 503 54.22 -7.66 -16.56
N LYS A 504 53.71 -8.23 -15.47
CA LYS A 504 54.08 -9.56 -14.95
C LYS A 504 53.41 -10.72 -15.71
N ASN A 505 52.44 -10.44 -16.53
CA ASN A 505 51.64 -11.47 -17.20
C ASN A 505 52.12 -11.68 -18.63
N GLU A 506 52.14 -12.92 -19.08
CA GLU A 506 52.40 -13.26 -20.50
C GLU A 506 51.26 -12.71 -21.38
N PHE A 507 51.65 -12.06 -22.48
CA PHE A 507 50.72 -11.51 -23.46
C PHE A 507 50.28 -12.60 -24.41
N ILE A 508 49.03 -12.95 -24.44
CA ILE A 508 48.46 -13.99 -25.30
C ILE A 508 47.50 -13.35 -26.30
N LYS A 509 47.75 -13.59 -27.59
CA LYS A 509 46.87 -13.23 -28.70
C LYS A 509 46.65 -14.43 -29.59
N ASP A 510 45.40 -14.81 -29.82
CA ASP A 510 45.01 -15.94 -30.70
C ASP A 510 45.75 -17.24 -30.37
N GLY A 511 45.94 -17.52 -29.05
CA GLY A 511 46.65 -18.68 -28.53
C GLY A 511 48.19 -18.60 -28.62
N LYS A 512 48.76 -17.49 -29.10
CA LYS A 512 50.21 -17.28 -29.20
C LYS A 512 50.71 -16.28 -28.19
N THR A 513 51.84 -16.57 -27.57
CA THR A 513 52.55 -15.62 -26.69
C THR A 513 53.22 -14.55 -27.51
N LEU A 514 52.92 -13.28 -27.25
CA LEU A 514 53.62 -12.14 -27.90
C LEU A 514 54.87 -11.75 -27.12
N ARG A 515 55.86 -11.32 -27.83
CA ARG A 515 57.03 -10.67 -27.23
C ARG A 515 56.66 -9.28 -26.72
N TRP A 516 57.42 -8.74 -25.79
CA TRP A 516 57.20 -7.43 -25.19
C TRP A 516 57.00 -6.31 -26.24
N GLU A 517 57.87 -6.25 -27.24
CA GLU A 517 57.83 -5.21 -28.25
C GLU A 517 56.60 -5.31 -29.17
N GLU A 518 56.14 -6.52 -29.39
CA GLU A 518 54.91 -6.79 -30.13
C GLU A 518 53.65 -6.40 -29.34
N ALA A 519 53.67 -6.72 -28.04
CA ALA A 519 52.55 -6.38 -27.14
C ALA A 519 52.41 -4.85 -26.95
N MET A 520 53.51 -4.14 -26.75
CA MET A 520 53.51 -2.70 -26.56
C MET A 520 53.01 -1.92 -27.77
N LYS A 521 53.13 -2.46 -28.98
CA LYS A 521 52.54 -1.88 -30.20
C LYS A 521 51.02 -1.93 -30.21
N LEU A 522 50.39 -2.77 -29.40
CA LEU A 522 48.94 -2.88 -29.28
C LEU A 522 48.37 -1.86 -28.26
N PHE A 523 49.19 -1.41 -27.31
CA PHE A 523 48.76 -0.56 -26.21
C PHE A 523 49.02 0.92 -26.48
N VAL A 524 48.42 1.41 -27.56
CA VAL A 524 48.56 2.79 -28.03
C VAL A 524 47.22 3.50 -28.10
N ASP A 525 47.22 4.83 -27.95
CA ASP A 525 46.12 5.72 -28.12
C ASP A 525 45.72 5.90 -29.59
N GLN A 526 44.75 6.77 -29.88
CA GLN A 526 44.28 7.04 -31.23
C GLN A 526 45.36 7.65 -32.16
N THR A 527 46.45 8.16 -31.59
CA THR A 527 47.55 8.78 -32.31
C THR A 527 48.80 7.91 -32.40
N GLY A 528 48.74 6.69 -31.86
CA GLY A 528 49.84 5.73 -31.85
C GLY A 528 50.83 5.91 -30.71
N ARG A 529 50.55 6.75 -29.71
CA ARG A 529 51.35 6.90 -28.49
C ARG A 529 50.88 5.91 -27.42
N PRO A 530 51.83 5.43 -26.56
CA PRO A 530 51.44 4.56 -25.45
C PRO A 530 50.35 5.19 -24.56
N GLY A 531 49.23 4.50 -24.37
CA GLY A 531 48.12 4.97 -23.57
C GLY A 531 46.75 4.37 -23.95
N PRO A 532 45.68 4.67 -23.19
CA PRO A 532 44.33 4.17 -23.43
C PRO A 532 43.81 4.47 -24.84
N SER A 533 43.02 3.55 -25.40
CA SER A 533 42.46 3.71 -26.77
C SER A 533 41.52 4.90 -26.92
N THR A 534 41.01 5.44 -25.80
CA THR A 534 40.12 6.60 -25.74
C THR A 534 40.88 7.94 -25.75
N TRP A 535 42.19 7.92 -25.59
CA TRP A 535 43.01 9.11 -25.50
C TRP A 535 43.60 9.55 -26.87
N GLN A 536 44.12 10.76 -26.90
CA GLN A 536 44.80 11.31 -28.11
C GLN A 536 46.07 12.03 -27.69
N ALA A 537 47.11 11.90 -28.49
CA ALA A 537 48.39 12.54 -28.28
C ALA A 537 49.05 12.28 -26.91
N GLY A 538 48.74 11.12 -26.31
CA GLY A 538 49.25 10.72 -24.98
C GLY A 538 48.51 11.37 -23.81
N ASP A 539 47.34 11.97 -24.08
CA ASP A 539 46.54 12.64 -23.06
C ASP A 539 45.03 12.33 -23.18
N TYR A 540 44.29 12.49 -22.06
CA TYR A 540 42.86 12.29 -22.02
C TYR A 540 42.11 13.49 -22.60
N PRO A 541 40.81 13.35 -22.98
CA PRO A 541 40.00 14.45 -23.50
C PRO A 541 39.90 15.64 -22.53
N TYR A 542 39.95 16.84 -23.07
CA TYR A 542 39.89 18.08 -22.27
C TYR A 542 38.71 18.12 -21.31
N GLY A 543 38.92 18.49 -20.06
CA GLY A 543 37.91 18.55 -19.02
C GLY A 543 37.60 17.21 -18.36
N GLN A 544 38.23 16.08 -18.76
CA GLN A 544 37.94 14.75 -18.25
C GLN A 544 38.96 14.23 -17.21
N ILE A 545 39.54 15.13 -16.42
CA ILE A 545 40.58 14.80 -15.44
C ILE A 545 40.05 13.82 -14.36
N ASP A 546 38.81 14.01 -13.88
CA ASP A 546 38.16 13.21 -12.87
C ASP A 546 37.22 12.12 -13.42
N TYR A 547 37.21 11.91 -14.72
CA TYR A 547 36.52 10.79 -15.35
C TYR A 547 37.32 9.48 -15.16
N PRO A 548 36.66 8.32 -15.07
CA PRO A 548 37.38 7.07 -15.01
C PRO A 548 38.17 6.84 -16.32
N VAL A 549 39.37 6.29 -16.20
CA VAL A 549 40.09 5.83 -17.35
C VAL A 549 39.37 4.66 -18.01
N SER A 550 39.19 4.74 -19.31
CA SER A 550 38.57 3.68 -20.09
C SER A 550 39.35 3.44 -21.38
N GLY A 551 39.04 2.36 -22.11
CA GLY A 551 39.79 1.99 -23.31
C GLY A 551 41.12 1.31 -23.00
N ILE A 552 41.21 0.57 -21.90
CA ILE A 552 42.38 -0.18 -21.47
C ILE A 552 42.11 -1.68 -21.47
N SER A 553 43.09 -2.46 -21.82
CA SER A 553 43.12 -3.92 -21.75
C SER A 553 43.27 -4.40 -20.30
N TRP A 554 43.02 -5.68 -20.08
CA TRP A 554 43.30 -6.31 -18.79
C TRP A 554 44.78 -6.23 -18.40
N TYR A 555 45.69 -6.34 -19.41
CA TYR A 555 47.12 -6.22 -19.21
C TYR A 555 47.51 -4.82 -18.72
N GLU A 556 46.97 -3.78 -19.33
CA GLU A 556 47.17 -2.38 -18.94
C GLU A 556 46.61 -2.11 -17.53
N ALA A 557 45.43 -2.64 -17.23
CA ALA A 557 44.83 -2.55 -15.89
C ALA A 557 45.71 -3.24 -14.84
N SER A 558 46.19 -4.44 -15.13
CA SER A 558 47.11 -5.19 -14.23
C SER A 558 48.42 -4.46 -14.02
N ALA A 559 49.02 -3.89 -15.09
CA ALA A 559 50.26 -3.12 -14.98
C ALA A 559 50.11 -1.83 -14.17
N TYR A 560 48.96 -1.13 -14.33
CA TYR A 560 48.65 0.01 -13.48
C TYR A 560 48.50 -0.39 -12.00
N ALA A 561 47.80 -1.48 -11.71
CA ALA A 561 47.59 -1.94 -10.33
C ALA A 561 48.95 -2.23 -9.66
N ASP A 562 49.87 -2.89 -10.38
CA ASP A 562 51.22 -3.17 -9.93
C ASP A 562 52.05 -1.88 -9.70
N PHE A 563 51.96 -0.89 -10.61
CA PHE A 563 52.57 0.43 -10.44
C PHE A 563 52.06 1.13 -9.18
N ALA A 564 50.77 1.02 -8.87
CA ALA A 564 50.14 1.61 -7.69
C ALA A 564 50.43 0.82 -6.39
N GLY A 565 51.14 -0.29 -6.45
CA GLY A 565 51.38 -1.19 -5.30
C GLY A 565 50.11 -1.89 -4.83
N LYS A 566 49.20 -2.17 -5.73
CA LYS A 566 47.86 -2.77 -5.52
C LYS A 566 47.66 -3.97 -6.43
N GLU A 567 46.51 -4.58 -6.39
CA GLU A 567 46.07 -5.66 -7.28
C GLU A 567 44.71 -5.35 -7.91
N LEU A 568 44.36 -6.04 -8.99
CA LEU A 568 42.97 -6.08 -9.49
C LEU A 568 42.13 -6.91 -8.51
N PRO A 569 40.87 -6.53 -8.28
CA PRO A 569 39.96 -7.32 -7.43
C PRO A 569 39.69 -8.70 -8.06
N THR A 570 39.49 -9.72 -7.23
CA THR A 570 38.85 -10.94 -7.70
C THR A 570 37.36 -10.73 -7.80
N ASN A 571 36.64 -11.61 -8.50
CA ASN A 571 35.18 -11.63 -8.54
C ASN A 571 34.56 -11.54 -7.12
N THR A 572 35.10 -12.33 -6.18
CA THR A 572 34.64 -12.38 -4.82
C THR A 572 34.87 -11.06 -4.08
N HIS A 573 36.09 -10.48 -4.19
CA HIS A 573 36.38 -9.21 -3.49
C HIS A 573 35.56 -8.05 -4.06
N TRP A 574 35.39 -7.98 -5.39
CA TRP A 574 34.59 -6.99 -6.04
C TRP A 574 33.12 -7.12 -5.61
N GLY A 575 32.57 -8.35 -5.62
CA GLY A 575 31.19 -8.63 -5.21
C GLY A 575 30.95 -8.28 -3.73
N LEU A 576 31.92 -8.56 -2.85
CA LEU A 576 31.83 -8.15 -1.44
C LEU A 576 31.81 -6.63 -1.29
N ALA A 577 32.68 -5.92 -2.00
CA ALA A 577 32.76 -4.46 -1.94
C ALA A 577 31.47 -3.78 -2.46
N MET A 578 30.86 -4.36 -3.48
CA MET A 578 29.55 -3.97 -3.99
C MET A 578 28.42 -4.26 -2.98
N GLY A 579 28.57 -5.28 -2.14
CA GLY A 579 27.59 -5.66 -1.13
C GLY A 579 26.81 -6.94 -1.41
N GLU A 580 27.28 -7.83 -2.29
CA GLU A 580 26.62 -9.11 -2.60
C GLU A 580 26.30 -9.95 -1.34
N ALA A 581 27.10 -9.82 -0.29
CA ALA A 581 26.86 -10.49 0.98
C ALA A 581 25.88 -9.77 1.88
N THR A 582 25.42 -8.57 1.50
CA THR A 582 24.49 -7.75 2.29
C THR A 582 23.05 -7.88 1.79
N PRO A 583 22.07 -7.64 2.66
CA PRO A 583 20.66 -7.64 2.25
C PRO A 583 20.33 -6.59 1.19
N LEU A 584 21.09 -5.51 1.13
CA LEU A 584 20.89 -4.44 0.15
C LEU A 584 20.93 -4.95 -1.28
N ILE A 585 21.77 -5.94 -1.57
CA ILE A 585 21.99 -6.49 -2.91
C ILE A 585 21.45 -7.94 -3.04
N ARG A 586 21.53 -8.73 -1.96
CA ARG A 586 21.14 -10.16 -1.99
C ARG A 586 19.66 -10.41 -2.28
N MET A 587 18.82 -9.39 -2.05
CA MET A 587 17.37 -9.47 -2.24
C MET A 587 16.91 -8.32 -3.13
N PRO A 588 17.31 -8.28 -4.38
CA PRO A 588 16.96 -7.22 -5.31
C PRO A 588 15.44 -7.08 -5.51
N GLN A 589 14.68 -8.18 -5.31
CA GLN A 589 13.23 -8.16 -5.38
C GLN A 589 12.58 -7.29 -4.28
N PHE A 590 13.32 -6.93 -3.24
CA PHE A 590 12.76 -6.25 -2.07
C PHE A 590 13.22 -4.78 -1.90
N GLY A 591 13.68 -4.11 -2.92
CA GLY A 591 13.67 -2.66 -3.00
C GLY A 591 14.97 -1.91 -2.88
N GLY A 592 16.07 -2.55 -2.56
CA GLY A 592 17.36 -1.86 -2.50
C GLY A 592 17.93 -1.52 -3.87
N TYR A 593 17.65 -2.37 -4.85
CA TYR A 593 18.27 -2.29 -6.16
C TYR A 593 17.76 -1.10 -7.00
N ALA A 594 16.46 -0.89 -7.08
CA ALA A 594 15.91 0.23 -7.87
C ALA A 594 16.40 1.58 -7.32
N ILE A 595 16.47 1.71 -6.00
CA ILE A 595 17.02 2.90 -5.34
C ILE A 595 18.50 3.06 -5.69
N PHE A 596 19.28 1.98 -5.66
CA PHE A 596 20.70 2.01 -5.97
C PHE A 596 20.96 2.32 -7.46
N ALA A 597 20.23 1.67 -8.36
CA ALA A 597 20.36 1.87 -9.82
C ALA A 597 20.03 3.30 -10.26
N SER A 598 19.10 3.98 -9.56
CA SER A 598 18.76 5.38 -9.87
C SER A 598 19.91 6.36 -9.61
N PHE A 599 20.91 5.99 -8.78
CA PHE A 599 22.13 6.73 -8.50
C PHE A 599 23.36 6.15 -9.22
N SER A 600 23.14 5.37 -10.28
CA SER A 600 24.17 4.70 -11.07
C SER A 600 24.07 5.14 -12.54
N ASN A 601 25.21 5.12 -13.26
CA ASN A 601 25.25 5.55 -14.65
C ASN A 601 24.98 4.40 -15.62
N PHE A 602 23.71 4.23 -15.98
CA PHE A 602 23.22 3.34 -17.06
C PHE A 602 22.35 4.13 -18.06
N ARG A 603 22.64 5.43 -18.25
CA ARG A 603 21.75 6.37 -18.94
C ARG A 603 21.94 6.43 -20.46
N GLY A 604 23.06 5.96 -20.97
CA GLY A 604 23.37 5.98 -22.41
C GLY A 604 24.08 7.23 -22.93
N ASP A 605 24.31 8.24 -22.08
CA ASP A 605 24.81 9.57 -22.48
C ASP A 605 26.35 9.71 -22.39
N GLY A 606 27.05 8.63 -22.07
CA GLY A 606 28.52 8.63 -21.91
C GLY A 606 28.96 8.44 -20.47
N VAL A 607 30.27 8.38 -20.29
CA VAL A 607 30.93 8.24 -18.99
C VAL A 607 30.81 9.54 -18.20
N LEU A 608 30.66 9.44 -16.88
CA LEU A 608 30.56 10.59 -15.97
C LEU A 608 31.77 10.66 -15.04
N PRO A 609 32.07 11.86 -14.48
CA PRO A 609 33.09 11.98 -13.44
C PRO A 609 32.79 11.05 -12.27
N VAL A 610 33.83 10.49 -11.67
CA VAL A 610 33.67 9.57 -10.52
C VAL A 610 32.92 10.21 -9.36
N GLY A 611 31.98 9.50 -8.75
CA GLY A 611 31.17 9.97 -7.64
C GLY A 611 30.08 10.99 -8.02
N LYS A 612 29.87 11.33 -9.29
CA LYS A 612 28.92 12.36 -9.74
C LYS A 612 27.47 12.03 -9.35
N LEU A 613 27.06 10.80 -9.50
CA LEU A 613 25.70 10.36 -9.20
C LEU A 613 25.52 9.96 -7.74
N GLN A 614 26.59 9.94 -6.95
CA GLN A 614 26.55 9.65 -5.53
C GLN A 614 26.03 8.24 -5.17
N GLY A 615 26.08 7.27 -6.08
CA GLY A 615 25.84 5.86 -5.80
C GLY A 615 26.91 5.31 -4.87
N ILE A 616 26.55 4.97 -3.63
CA ILE A 616 27.50 4.48 -2.60
C ILE A 616 27.19 3.03 -2.23
N SER A 617 28.22 2.19 -2.16
CA SER A 617 28.12 0.80 -1.72
C SER A 617 27.95 0.70 -0.19
N PRO A 618 27.61 -0.48 0.35
CA PRO A 618 27.53 -0.69 1.79
C PRO A 618 28.79 -0.31 2.58
N TYR A 619 29.94 -0.26 1.91
CA TYR A 619 31.23 0.01 2.56
C TYR A 619 31.86 1.34 2.13
N GLY A 620 31.14 2.16 1.39
CA GLY A 620 31.61 3.51 1.05
C GLY A 620 32.31 3.64 -0.29
N ALA A 621 32.38 2.61 -1.12
CA ALA A 621 32.84 2.72 -2.50
C ALA A 621 31.73 3.31 -3.38
N PHE A 622 32.10 4.20 -4.30
CA PHE A 622 31.19 4.86 -5.25
C PHE A 622 31.29 4.20 -6.63
N ASP A 623 30.27 4.39 -7.42
CA ASP A 623 30.20 3.97 -8.84
C ASP A 623 30.46 2.48 -9.06
N MET A 624 30.13 1.64 -8.06
CA MET A 624 30.22 0.17 -8.21
C MET A 624 29.21 -0.37 -9.23
N ALA A 625 28.29 0.46 -9.71
CA ALA A 625 27.27 0.11 -10.68
C ALA A 625 27.24 1.09 -11.84
N GLY A 626 27.37 0.59 -13.07
CA GLY A 626 27.38 1.41 -14.27
C GLY A 626 28.68 2.18 -14.45
N ASN A 627 28.64 3.24 -15.20
CA ASN A 627 29.75 4.10 -15.61
C ASN A 627 30.74 3.37 -16.51
N ILE A 628 31.67 2.58 -15.96
CA ILE A 628 32.56 1.70 -16.73
C ILE A 628 32.57 0.28 -16.13
N ARG A 629 32.86 -0.71 -16.97
CA ARG A 629 33.17 -2.07 -16.51
C ARG A 629 34.57 -2.09 -15.88
N GLU A 630 34.71 -2.82 -14.80
CA GLU A 630 35.95 -2.93 -14.05
C GLU A 630 36.58 -4.31 -14.23
N TRP A 631 37.81 -4.34 -14.74
CA TRP A 631 38.59 -5.56 -14.89
C TRP A 631 38.84 -6.24 -13.56
N CYS A 632 38.59 -7.55 -13.50
CA CYS A 632 38.94 -8.41 -12.39
C CYS A 632 40.10 -9.34 -12.70
N LEU A 633 40.74 -9.87 -11.64
CA LEU A 633 41.89 -10.74 -11.75
C LEU A 633 41.56 -12.11 -12.35
N ASN A 634 40.35 -12.63 -12.09
CA ASN A 634 39.97 -13.99 -12.46
C ASN A 634 39.97 -14.24 -13.96
N LYS A 635 40.46 -15.43 -14.32
CA LYS A 635 40.29 -16.01 -15.66
C LYS A 635 38.86 -16.53 -15.82
N THR A 636 38.39 -16.56 -17.05
CA THR A 636 37.12 -17.16 -17.47
C THR A 636 37.40 -18.08 -18.68
N PRO A 637 36.46 -18.94 -19.09
CA PRO A 637 36.65 -19.81 -20.27
C PRO A 637 36.96 -19.05 -21.56
N LYS A 638 36.46 -17.80 -21.69
CA LYS A 638 36.69 -17.00 -22.93
C LYS A 638 37.57 -15.75 -22.74
N GLY A 639 38.21 -15.58 -21.58
CA GLY A 639 39.06 -14.42 -21.33
C GLY A 639 39.23 -14.04 -19.86
N ARG A 640 38.92 -12.79 -19.56
CA ARG A 640 39.01 -12.20 -18.22
C ARG A 640 37.65 -11.63 -17.79
N LEU A 641 37.39 -11.65 -16.48
CA LEU A 641 36.17 -11.20 -15.90
C LEU A 641 36.10 -9.67 -15.81
N LEU A 642 34.92 -9.12 -16.03
CA LEU A 642 34.55 -7.73 -15.85
C LEU A 642 33.30 -7.64 -14.95
N ARG A 643 33.24 -6.58 -14.15
CA ARG A 643 32.13 -6.31 -13.21
C ARG A 643 31.60 -4.88 -13.38
N GLY A 644 30.41 -4.61 -12.84
CA GLY A 644 29.81 -3.28 -12.69
C GLY A 644 28.86 -2.86 -13.81
N GLY A 645 29.05 -3.36 -15.02
CA GLY A 645 28.35 -2.85 -16.20
C GLY A 645 28.87 -1.46 -16.62
N ALA A 646 28.43 -0.95 -17.77
CA ALA A 646 28.84 0.35 -18.28
C ALA A 646 27.67 1.29 -18.54
N TRP A 647 27.97 2.56 -18.79
CA TRP A 647 27.03 3.67 -18.98
C TRP A 647 25.91 3.43 -20.01
N ASN A 648 26.15 2.62 -21.02
CA ASN A 648 25.16 2.30 -22.08
C ASN A 648 24.67 0.86 -22.03
N GLU A 649 24.85 0.17 -20.93
CA GLU A 649 24.49 -1.23 -20.76
C GLU A 649 23.24 -1.43 -19.91
N PRO A 650 22.58 -2.59 -20.04
CA PRO A 650 21.45 -2.92 -19.18
C PRO A 650 21.84 -2.98 -17.69
N THR A 651 20.97 -2.48 -16.83
CA THR A 651 21.22 -2.39 -15.40
C THR A 651 21.51 -3.72 -14.71
N TYR A 652 21.02 -4.85 -15.24
CA TYR A 652 21.28 -6.17 -14.63
C TYR A 652 22.77 -6.58 -14.70
N LEU A 653 23.57 -5.99 -15.60
CA LEU A 653 25.03 -6.23 -15.68
C LEU A 653 25.79 -5.65 -14.48
N PHE A 654 25.15 -4.87 -13.65
CA PHE A 654 25.68 -4.49 -12.36
C PHE A 654 26.01 -5.72 -11.48
N ILE A 655 25.11 -6.69 -11.43
CA ILE A 655 25.29 -7.91 -10.60
C ILE A 655 25.91 -9.04 -11.42
N GLN A 656 25.51 -9.18 -12.68
CA GLN A 656 26.02 -10.25 -13.54
C GLN A 656 27.41 -9.90 -14.07
N PRO A 657 28.40 -10.78 -13.87
CA PRO A 657 29.71 -10.58 -14.48
C PRO A 657 29.61 -10.69 -15.99
N SER A 658 30.54 -10.04 -16.70
CA SER A 658 30.80 -10.23 -18.11
C SER A 658 32.21 -10.74 -18.31
N GLN A 659 32.55 -11.19 -19.52
CA GLN A 659 33.86 -11.68 -19.86
C GLN A 659 34.29 -11.12 -21.22
N GLU A 660 35.59 -10.79 -21.36
CA GLU A 660 36.16 -10.27 -22.59
C GLU A 660 37.56 -10.84 -22.78
N PRO A 661 38.05 -10.92 -24.02
CA PRO A 661 39.45 -11.21 -24.28
C PRO A 661 40.38 -10.23 -23.55
N PRO A 662 41.50 -10.66 -22.99
CA PRO A 662 42.35 -9.81 -22.15
C PRO A 662 43.01 -8.64 -22.93
N LEU A 663 43.02 -8.67 -24.25
CA LEU A 663 43.47 -7.58 -25.14
C LEU A 663 42.34 -6.63 -25.53
N ASN A 664 41.10 -6.88 -25.12
CA ASN A 664 39.96 -5.98 -25.43
C ASN A 664 40.15 -4.60 -24.76
N ARG A 665 40.10 -3.55 -25.58
CA ARG A 665 40.29 -2.15 -25.15
C ARG A 665 39.06 -1.29 -25.47
N SER A 666 37.87 -1.84 -25.18
CA SER A 666 36.63 -1.12 -25.32
C SER A 666 36.62 0.15 -24.46
N ASP A 667 36.00 1.21 -24.96
CA ASP A 667 35.71 2.46 -24.24
C ASP A 667 34.88 2.28 -22.96
N LYS A 668 34.35 1.07 -22.73
CA LYS A 668 33.60 0.66 -21.54
C LYS A 668 34.45 0.04 -20.45
N ASN A 669 35.69 -0.37 -20.76
CA ASN A 669 36.53 -1.15 -19.89
C ASN A 669 37.56 -0.27 -19.18
N GLY A 670 37.54 -0.26 -17.87
CA GLY A 670 38.49 0.41 -17.00
C GLY A 670 38.84 -0.45 -15.81
N LEU A 671 39.15 0.15 -14.66
CA LEU A 671 39.60 -0.59 -13.49
C LEU A 671 39.34 0.10 -12.17
N ARG A 672 39.35 -0.70 -11.12
CA ARG A 672 39.44 -0.33 -9.69
C ARG A 672 40.45 -1.29 -9.04
N CYS A 673 41.21 -0.81 -8.05
CA CYS A 673 42.23 -1.62 -7.41
C CYS A 673 41.81 -2.02 -5.99
N VAL A 674 42.40 -3.12 -5.51
CA VAL A 674 42.31 -3.60 -4.13
C VAL A 674 43.70 -3.67 -3.48
N LEU A 675 43.71 -3.59 -2.16
CA LEU A 675 44.89 -3.85 -1.35
C LEU A 675 44.53 -4.87 -0.25
N TYR A 676 45.19 -6.01 -0.27
CA TYR A 676 44.95 -7.09 0.69
C TYR A 676 45.79 -6.86 1.94
N THR A 677 45.20 -7.04 3.11
CA THR A 677 45.94 -6.95 4.39
C THR A 677 46.86 -8.14 4.61
N HIS A 678 46.42 -9.34 4.17
CA HIS A 678 47.14 -10.59 4.30
C HIS A 678 46.86 -11.46 3.05
N ARG A 679 47.49 -11.16 1.96
CA ARG A 679 47.31 -11.87 0.70
C ARG A 679 47.51 -13.37 0.80
N GLU A 680 48.46 -13.79 1.60
CA GLU A 680 48.83 -15.19 1.82
C GLU A 680 47.77 -16.01 2.55
N LYS A 681 46.81 -15.35 3.20
CA LYS A 681 45.70 -16.01 3.92
C LYS A 681 44.45 -16.17 3.05
N ILE A 682 44.43 -15.60 1.84
CA ILE A 682 43.29 -15.71 0.94
C ILE A 682 43.32 -17.08 0.26
N PRO A 683 42.26 -17.87 0.33
CA PRO A 683 42.21 -19.18 -0.33
C PRO A 683 42.51 -19.07 -1.83
N GLU A 684 43.42 -19.91 -2.31
CA GLU A 684 43.90 -19.88 -3.71
C GLU A 684 42.73 -20.02 -4.73
N GLN A 685 41.73 -20.79 -4.37
CA GLN A 685 40.53 -20.99 -5.21
C GLN A 685 39.78 -19.68 -5.54
N ILE A 686 39.96 -18.63 -4.73
CA ILE A 686 39.33 -17.31 -4.97
C ILE A 686 39.98 -16.61 -6.20
N PHE A 687 41.24 -16.92 -6.46
CA PHE A 687 42.02 -16.41 -7.63
C PHE A 687 41.86 -17.29 -8.88
N GLY A 688 41.22 -18.44 -8.73
CA GLY A 688 41.04 -19.42 -9.81
C GLY A 688 40.13 -18.97 -10.94
N ILE A 689 39.85 -19.92 -11.82
CA ILE A 689 38.93 -19.71 -12.94
C ILE A 689 37.51 -19.55 -12.41
N THR A 690 36.86 -18.48 -12.82
CA THR A 690 35.44 -18.31 -12.59
C THR A 690 34.64 -19.00 -13.68
N GLU A 691 33.86 -20.01 -13.32
CA GLU A 691 32.89 -20.61 -14.24
C GLU A 691 31.90 -19.55 -14.70
N PHE A 692 31.72 -19.45 -15.99
CA PHE A 692 30.80 -18.51 -16.62
C PHE A 692 29.78 -19.31 -17.41
N ARG A 693 28.55 -19.35 -16.94
CA ARG A 693 27.43 -19.90 -17.71
C ARG A 693 26.87 -18.76 -18.56
N GLU A 694 27.06 -18.86 -19.86
CA GLU A 694 26.33 -18.02 -20.78
C GLU A 694 24.83 -18.38 -20.64
N ASP A 695 24.02 -17.38 -20.35
CA ASP A 695 22.57 -17.56 -20.44
C ASP A 695 22.23 -17.91 -21.89
N GLU A 696 21.55 -19.03 -22.11
CA GLU A 696 21.00 -19.36 -23.41
C GLU A 696 19.99 -18.27 -23.79
N TYR A 697 20.31 -17.53 -24.86
CA TYR A 697 19.38 -16.51 -25.36
C TYR A 697 18.28 -17.20 -26.18
N TYR A 698 17.00 -16.96 -25.79
CA TYR A 698 15.84 -17.44 -26.56
C TYR A 698 15.81 -16.86 -27.99
N SER A 699 16.55 -15.77 -28.32
CA SER A 699 16.72 -15.28 -29.69
C SER A 699 17.29 -16.33 -30.65
N ASN A 700 18.01 -17.32 -30.12
CA ASN A 700 18.56 -18.41 -30.87
C ASN A 700 17.68 -19.66 -30.88
N GLN A 701 16.60 -19.68 -30.11
CA GLN A 701 15.69 -20.81 -30.05
C GLN A 701 14.41 -20.53 -30.87
N LYS A 702 13.98 -21.53 -31.61
CA LYS A 702 12.71 -21.50 -32.36
C LYS A 702 11.71 -22.44 -31.70
N PRO A 703 10.43 -22.05 -31.62
CA PRO A 703 9.39 -22.95 -31.14
C PRO A 703 9.32 -24.17 -32.08
N VAL A 704 9.00 -25.32 -31.53
CA VAL A 704 8.77 -26.54 -32.30
C VAL A 704 7.56 -26.37 -33.22
N SER A 705 7.49 -27.22 -34.28
CA SER A 705 6.33 -27.25 -35.17
C SER A 705 5.03 -27.59 -34.41
N ASP A 706 3.89 -27.25 -34.99
CA ASP A 706 2.58 -27.54 -34.35
C ASP A 706 2.32 -29.04 -34.22
N TYR A 707 2.95 -29.87 -35.07
CA TYR A 707 2.90 -31.33 -34.93
C TYR A 707 3.63 -31.79 -33.65
N VAL A 708 4.85 -31.33 -33.42
CA VAL A 708 5.62 -31.65 -32.22
C VAL A 708 4.97 -31.05 -30.96
N PHE A 709 4.45 -29.84 -31.08
CA PHE A 709 3.74 -29.20 -29.97
C PHE A 709 2.53 -30.01 -29.52
N ARG A 710 1.74 -30.57 -30.43
CA ARG A 710 0.62 -31.47 -30.06
C ARG A 710 1.09 -32.62 -29.21
N ILE A 711 2.22 -33.23 -29.56
CA ILE A 711 2.83 -34.32 -28.77
C ILE A 711 3.23 -33.82 -27.39
N TYR A 712 3.88 -32.64 -27.32
CA TYR A 712 4.24 -32.04 -26.02
C TYR A 712 3.02 -31.68 -25.18
N LYS A 713 1.95 -31.27 -25.81
CA LYS A 713 0.69 -30.94 -25.10
C LYS A 713 0.06 -32.17 -24.46
N GLU A 714 0.20 -33.39 -25.05
CA GLU A 714 -0.36 -34.63 -24.51
C GLU A 714 0.15 -34.99 -23.10
N GLN A 715 1.34 -34.54 -22.73
CA GLN A 715 1.85 -34.80 -21.35
C GLN A 715 1.00 -34.12 -20.27
N PHE A 716 0.26 -33.07 -20.63
CA PHE A 716 -0.65 -32.37 -19.71
C PHE A 716 -2.05 -33.00 -19.70
N SER A 717 -2.35 -33.86 -20.67
CA SER A 717 -3.61 -34.60 -20.66
C SER A 717 -3.74 -35.50 -19.44
N TYR A 718 -4.96 -35.70 -18.98
CA TYR A 718 -5.29 -36.61 -17.87
C TYR A 718 -6.72 -37.11 -18.03
N ASP A 719 -6.99 -38.25 -17.43
CA ASP A 719 -8.38 -38.74 -17.31
C ASP A 719 -9.15 -37.80 -16.35
N LYS A 720 -10.27 -37.25 -16.81
CA LYS A 720 -11.17 -36.43 -16.00
C LYS A 720 -11.96 -37.27 -14.99
N ALA A 721 -11.31 -38.29 -14.40
CA ALA A 721 -11.85 -39.10 -13.31
C ALA A 721 -12.40 -38.25 -12.18
N ASP A 722 -13.22 -38.83 -11.34
CA ASP A 722 -13.94 -38.18 -10.24
C ASP A 722 -13.10 -37.21 -9.46
N LEU A 723 -13.56 -35.96 -9.42
CA LEU A 723 -12.92 -34.86 -8.69
C LEU A 723 -13.00 -35.12 -7.18
N ASN A 724 -14.04 -35.79 -6.71
CA ASN A 724 -14.33 -36.05 -5.29
C ASN A 724 -14.13 -34.77 -4.42
N PRO A 725 -14.83 -33.66 -4.72
CA PRO A 725 -14.66 -32.42 -3.98
C PRO A 725 -15.20 -32.56 -2.56
N THR A 726 -14.44 -32.15 -1.58
CA THR A 726 -14.81 -32.10 -0.16
C THR A 726 -14.70 -30.65 0.33
N LEU A 727 -15.75 -30.16 0.95
CA LEU A 727 -15.71 -28.91 1.71
C LEU A 727 -15.09 -29.19 3.08
N GLU A 728 -13.86 -28.75 3.31
CA GLU A 728 -13.12 -28.96 4.55
C GLU A 728 -13.53 -27.96 5.64
N SER A 729 -13.76 -26.71 5.27
CA SER A 729 -14.23 -25.66 6.17
C SER A 729 -14.89 -24.53 5.41
N LYS A 730 -15.79 -23.81 6.12
CA LYS A 730 -16.41 -22.58 5.63
C LYS A 730 -16.36 -21.54 6.73
N ASP A 731 -15.81 -20.36 6.42
CA ASP A 731 -15.78 -19.19 7.31
C ASP A 731 -16.52 -18.01 6.67
N GLU A 732 -17.48 -17.45 7.40
CA GLU A 732 -18.31 -16.32 6.98
C GLU A 732 -18.07 -15.06 7.82
N ASN A 733 -17.06 -15.05 8.68
CA ASN A 733 -16.81 -13.95 9.63
C ASN A 733 -16.27 -12.68 8.97
N SER A 734 -15.69 -12.78 7.76
CA SER A 734 -15.21 -11.59 7.04
C SER A 734 -16.37 -10.73 6.55
N ASP A 735 -16.26 -9.40 6.68
CA ASP A 735 -17.23 -8.45 6.12
C ASP A 735 -17.24 -8.43 4.58
N TYR A 736 -16.20 -8.99 3.93
CA TYR A 736 -16.00 -8.85 2.50
C TYR A 736 -16.22 -10.11 1.70
N TRP A 737 -15.99 -11.31 2.30
CA TRP A 737 -16.07 -12.58 1.58
C TRP A 737 -16.50 -13.74 2.48
N ILE A 738 -16.93 -14.81 1.82
CA ILE A 738 -17.07 -16.15 2.39
C ILE A 738 -15.81 -16.91 1.99
N HIS A 739 -15.14 -17.55 2.93
CA HIS A 739 -13.95 -18.35 2.69
C HIS A 739 -14.26 -19.85 2.83
N GLU A 740 -14.15 -20.56 1.75
CA GLU A 740 -14.31 -22.02 1.72
C GLU A 740 -12.94 -22.67 1.51
N THR A 741 -12.54 -23.56 2.40
CA THR A 741 -11.41 -24.47 2.15
C THR A 741 -11.96 -25.76 1.58
N VAL A 742 -11.49 -26.11 0.40
CA VAL A 742 -11.95 -27.29 -0.33
C VAL A 742 -10.78 -28.20 -0.66
N SER A 743 -11.02 -29.49 -0.80
CA SER A 743 -10.04 -30.42 -1.35
C SER A 743 -10.66 -31.27 -2.44
N PHE A 744 -9.86 -31.65 -3.43
CA PHE A 744 -10.28 -32.51 -4.53
C PHE A 744 -9.10 -33.30 -5.11
N ASN A 745 -9.39 -34.37 -5.86
CA ASN A 745 -8.35 -35.25 -6.41
C ASN A 745 -7.49 -34.54 -7.46
N ALA A 746 -6.17 -34.62 -7.30
CA ALA A 746 -5.22 -34.26 -8.33
C ALA A 746 -5.30 -35.23 -9.52
N ALA A 747 -4.74 -34.87 -10.68
CA ALA A 747 -4.72 -35.70 -11.87
C ALA A 747 -3.54 -36.70 -11.89
N TYR A 748 -2.89 -36.95 -10.75
CA TYR A 748 -1.71 -37.81 -10.62
C TYR A 748 -1.55 -38.33 -9.19
N ASN A 749 -0.89 -39.48 -9.06
CA ASN A 749 -0.40 -40.10 -7.81
C ASN A 749 -1.44 -40.28 -6.69
N ASN A 750 -2.73 -40.28 -6.97
CA ASN A 750 -3.81 -40.30 -5.96
C ASN A 750 -3.67 -39.19 -4.89
N GLU A 751 -3.04 -38.05 -5.23
CA GLU A 751 -2.89 -36.90 -4.34
C GLU A 751 -4.17 -36.06 -4.29
N ARG A 752 -4.30 -35.27 -3.25
CA ARG A 752 -5.36 -34.28 -3.16
C ARG A 752 -4.80 -32.85 -3.28
N ILE A 753 -5.52 -31.99 -4.01
CA ILE A 753 -5.29 -30.58 -4.07
C ILE A 753 -6.15 -29.93 -2.99
N ILE A 754 -5.56 -29.08 -2.17
CA ILE A 754 -6.27 -28.17 -1.27
C ILE A 754 -6.41 -26.84 -2.00
N ALA A 755 -7.56 -26.20 -1.91
CA ALA A 755 -7.76 -24.87 -2.47
C ALA A 755 -8.63 -24.00 -1.54
N HIS A 756 -8.33 -22.73 -1.49
CA HIS A 756 -9.09 -21.71 -0.77
C HIS A 756 -9.94 -20.93 -1.78
N LEU A 757 -11.26 -21.09 -1.69
CA LEU A 757 -12.22 -20.35 -2.52
C LEU A 757 -12.79 -19.19 -1.71
N PHE A 758 -12.61 -17.99 -2.23
CA PHE A 758 -13.15 -16.75 -1.66
C PHE A 758 -14.29 -16.25 -2.52
N LEU A 759 -15.49 -16.18 -1.96
CA LEU A 759 -16.70 -15.71 -2.63
C LEU A 759 -17.04 -14.31 -2.11
N PRO A 760 -17.17 -13.29 -2.99
CA PRO A 760 -17.42 -11.92 -2.57
C PRO A 760 -18.84 -11.75 -1.99
N LYS A 761 -18.97 -11.01 -0.88
CA LYS A 761 -20.27 -10.67 -0.28
C LYS A 761 -20.97 -9.47 -0.93
N ASN A 762 -20.24 -8.70 -1.72
CA ASN A 762 -20.73 -7.48 -2.39
C ASN A 762 -21.13 -7.70 -3.86
N ALA A 763 -21.23 -8.95 -4.31
CA ALA A 763 -21.72 -9.32 -5.64
C ALA A 763 -22.66 -10.52 -5.54
N SER A 764 -23.42 -10.78 -6.61
CA SER A 764 -24.37 -11.91 -6.69
C SER A 764 -23.86 -13.00 -7.62
N PRO A 765 -24.07 -14.28 -7.30
CA PRO A 765 -23.73 -15.37 -8.20
C PRO A 765 -24.61 -15.34 -9.49
N PRO A 766 -24.12 -15.94 -10.61
CA PRO A 766 -22.83 -16.61 -10.72
C PRO A 766 -21.67 -15.63 -10.82
N TYR A 767 -20.59 -15.88 -10.05
CA TYR A 767 -19.43 -15.01 -9.96
C TYR A 767 -18.46 -15.22 -11.11
N GLN A 768 -17.86 -14.16 -11.64
CA GLN A 768 -16.63 -14.22 -12.41
C GLN A 768 -15.53 -14.78 -11.53
N ALA A 769 -14.71 -15.70 -12.02
CA ALA A 769 -13.68 -16.34 -11.21
C ALA A 769 -12.26 -15.96 -11.66
N VAL A 770 -11.38 -15.80 -10.68
CA VAL A 770 -9.95 -15.61 -10.90
C VAL A 770 -9.19 -16.74 -10.20
N ILE A 771 -8.38 -17.50 -10.94
CA ILE A 771 -7.52 -18.53 -10.35
C ILE A 771 -6.15 -17.89 -10.15
N TYR A 772 -5.72 -17.85 -8.89
CA TYR A 772 -4.47 -17.25 -8.50
C TYR A 772 -3.32 -18.24 -8.50
N PHE A 773 -2.22 -17.89 -9.18
CA PHE A 773 -0.98 -18.63 -9.10
C PHE A 773 0.05 -17.79 -8.34
N PRO A 774 0.51 -18.23 -7.14
CA PRO A 774 1.27 -17.39 -6.22
C PRO A 774 2.74 -17.18 -6.62
N GLY A 775 3.39 -16.29 -5.89
CA GLY A 775 4.83 -16.09 -5.93
C GLY A 775 5.62 -17.26 -5.31
N GLY A 776 6.91 -17.33 -5.65
CA GLY A 776 7.79 -18.40 -5.19
C GLY A 776 8.04 -18.45 -3.68
N SER A 777 7.67 -17.43 -2.92
CA SER A 777 7.74 -17.37 -1.45
C SER A 777 6.88 -18.45 -0.77
N THR A 778 5.77 -18.83 -1.40
CA THR A 778 4.84 -19.85 -0.90
C THR A 778 5.45 -21.26 -0.81
N ARG A 779 6.52 -21.52 -1.56
CA ARG A 779 7.29 -22.76 -1.51
C ARG A 779 8.04 -22.99 -0.20
N PHE A 780 8.18 -21.95 0.61
CA PHE A 780 8.89 -21.99 1.89
C PHE A 780 7.95 -21.97 3.10
N LEU A 781 6.65 -21.91 2.86
CA LEU A 781 5.61 -21.99 3.88
C LEU A 781 5.18 -23.43 4.08
N ASN A 782 4.76 -23.78 5.31
CA ASN A 782 4.38 -25.15 5.67
C ASN A 782 2.86 -25.30 5.84
N SER A 783 2.11 -24.23 5.95
CA SER A 783 0.66 -24.28 6.14
C SER A 783 -0.03 -23.07 5.52
N SER A 784 -1.18 -23.31 4.92
CA SER A 784 -2.10 -22.32 4.37
C SER A 784 -3.25 -21.98 5.32
N LYS A 785 -3.28 -22.55 6.54
CA LYS A 785 -4.39 -22.38 7.50
C LYS A 785 -4.77 -20.92 7.75
N ASN A 786 -3.77 -20.03 7.82
CA ASN A 786 -3.98 -18.60 8.03
C ASN A 786 -3.64 -17.82 6.74
N ILE A 787 -4.13 -18.26 5.61
CA ILE A 787 -3.78 -17.69 4.29
C ILE A 787 -4.12 -16.21 4.20
N GLU A 788 -5.19 -15.75 4.84
CA GLU A 788 -5.63 -14.34 4.86
C GLU A 788 -4.66 -13.40 5.58
N GLU A 789 -3.83 -13.93 6.47
CA GLU A 789 -2.79 -13.17 7.18
C GLU A 789 -1.51 -13.01 6.36
N LEU A 790 -1.36 -13.77 5.27
CA LEU A 790 -0.17 -13.72 4.44
C LEU A 790 -0.12 -12.42 3.62
N ASP A 791 1.08 -11.86 3.51
CA ASP A 791 1.34 -10.70 2.63
C ASP A 791 0.95 -11.00 1.18
N GLU A 792 1.11 -12.25 0.74
CA GLU A 792 0.68 -12.73 -0.57
C GLU A 792 -0.80 -12.49 -0.80
N PHE A 793 -1.66 -12.92 0.13
CA PHE A 793 -3.11 -12.74 0.06
C PHE A 793 -3.50 -11.26 0.16
N ARG A 794 -2.97 -10.57 1.17
CA ARG A 794 -3.31 -9.16 1.45
C ARG A 794 -2.95 -8.22 0.30
N ASN A 795 -1.83 -8.49 -0.38
CA ASN A 795 -1.32 -7.61 -1.41
C ASN A 795 -1.82 -7.96 -2.82
N PHE A 796 -2.02 -9.25 -3.12
CA PHE A 796 -2.29 -9.67 -4.49
C PHE A 796 -3.69 -10.27 -4.70
N VAL A 797 -4.40 -10.69 -3.66
CA VAL A 797 -5.67 -11.41 -3.78
C VAL A 797 -6.86 -10.62 -3.25
N SER A 798 -6.78 -10.08 -2.04
CA SER A 798 -7.91 -9.50 -1.31
C SER A 798 -8.67 -8.41 -2.07
N TYR A 799 -7.98 -7.58 -2.85
CA TYR A 799 -8.60 -6.49 -3.60
C TYR A 799 -9.47 -6.97 -4.78
N ILE A 800 -9.16 -8.13 -5.35
CA ILE A 800 -9.96 -8.74 -6.43
C ILE A 800 -11.30 -9.20 -5.88
N ILE A 801 -11.28 -9.81 -4.68
CA ILE A 801 -12.49 -10.26 -4.00
C ILE A 801 -13.35 -9.06 -3.61
N LYS A 802 -12.73 -8.02 -3.04
CA LYS A 802 -13.41 -6.75 -2.68
C LYS A 802 -14.00 -6.03 -3.89
N ASN A 803 -13.49 -6.30 -5.10
CA ASN A 803 -14.05 -5.80 -6.34
C ASN A 803 -15.25 -6.63 -6.84
N GLY A 804 -15.63 -7.73 -6.15
CA GLY A 804 -16.81 -8.54 -6.46
C GLY A 804 -16.55 -9.78 -7.31
N ARG A 805 -15.29 -10.22 -7.45
CA ARG A 805 -14.91 -11.46 -8.17
C ARG A 805 -14.55 -12.56 -7.19
N ALA A 806 -14.98 -13.78 -7.49
CA ALA A 806 -14.51 -14.95 -6.76
C ALA A 806 -13.03 -15.21 -7.06
N VAL A 807 -12.27 -15.63 -6.03
CA VAL A 807 -10.87 -16.00 -6.22
C VAL A 807 -10.66 -17.40 -5.68
N LEU A 808 -10.10 -18.30 -6.51
CA LEU A 808 -9.59 -19.60 -6.11
C LEU A 808 -8.07 -19.49 -5.93
N PHE A 809 -7.59 -19.84 -4.74
CA PHE A 809 -6.17 -19.91 -4.40
C PHE A 809 -5.79 -21.37 -4.14
N PRO A 810 -5.28 -22.09 -5.13
CA PRO A 810 -4.84 -23.47 -4.98
C PRO A 810 -3.53 -23.59 -4.20
N ILE A 811 -3.40 -24.67 -3.46
CA ILE A 811 -2.15 -25.11 -2.85
C ILE A 811 -1.46 -26.07 -3.82
N TYR A 812 -0.59 -25.49 -4.65
CA TYR A 812 0.13 -26.22 -5.70
C TYR A 812 1.15 -27.20 -5.14
N LYS A 813 1.48 -28.23 -5.91
CA LYS A 813 2.58 -29.16 -5.62
C LYS A 813 3.87 -28.40 -5.26
N GLY A 814 4.48 -28.75 -4.14
CA GLY A 814 5.70 -28.10 -3.65
C GLY A 814 5.47 -26.82 -2.84
N THR A 815 4.23 -26.48 -2.46
CA THR A 815 3.90 -25.32 -1.61
C THR A 815 3.13 -25.73 -0.36
N PHE A 816 3.22 -24.99 0.70
CA PHE A 816 2.47 -25.14 1.95
C PHE A 816 2.42 -26.61 2.45
N GLU A 817 1.23 -27.16 2.64
CA GLU A 817 1.00 -28.55 3.08
C GLU A 817 1.50 -29.57 2.05
N ARG A 818 1.57 -29.20 0.77
CA ARG A 818 2.07 -30.07 -0.33
C ARG A 818 3.55 -29.85 -0.63
N ARG A 819 4.28 -29.24 0.32
CA ARG A 819 5.71 -28.98 0.21
C ARG A 819 6.52 -30.26 0.33
N GLU A 820 7.48 -30.41 -0.59
CA GLU A 820 8.49 -31.46 -0.57
C GLU A 820 9.90 -30.83 -0.63
N ASN A 821 10.82 -31.36 0.18
CA ASN A 821 12.19 -30.85 0.20
C ASN A 821 12.92 -31.20 -1.10
N GLY A 822 13.53 -30.19 -1.71
CA GLY A 822 14.31 -30.36 -2.95
C GLY A 822 13.48 -30.40 -4.23
N LEU A 823 12.15 -30.27 -4.13
CA LEU A 823 11.27 -30.18 -5.30
C LEU A 823 11.28 -28.73 -5.86
N GLY A 824 11.35 -28.61 -7.19
CA GLY A 824 11.31 -27.31 -7.87
C GLY A 824 12.64 -26.93 -8.54
N PRO A 825 13.02 -25.63 -8.59
CA PRO A 825 14.27 -25.18 -9.24
C PRO A 825 15.55 -25.84 -8.71
N GLU A 826 15.53 -26.37 -7.51
CA GLU A 826 16.61 -27.13 -6.89
C GLU A 826 16.97 -28.39 -7.70
N LEU A 827 15.97 -28.99 -8.37
CA LEU A 827 16.18 -30.12 -9.28
C LEU A 827 17.09 -29.77 -10.47
N LEU A 828 16.96 -28.55 -11.00
CA LEU A 828 17.84 -28.05 -12.06
C LEU A 828 19.30 -27.93 -11.59
N GLN A 829 19.50 -27.44 -10.37
CA GLN A 829 20.83 -27.32 -9.78
C GLN A 829 21.48 -28.69 -9.56
N GLN A 830 20.66 -29.72 -9.34
CA GLN A 830 21.10 -31.11 -9.19
C GLN A 830 21.21 -31.85 -10.53
N GLY A 831 20.93 -31.21 -11.67
CA GLY A 831 20.93 -31.85 -12.99
C GLY A 831 19.76 -32.78 -13.27
N LYS A 832 18.72 -32.78 -12.43
CA LYS A 832 17.55 -33.66 -12.50
C LYS A 832 16.48 -33.12 -13.45
N LEU A 833 16.80 -32.99 -14.73
CA LEU A 833 15.94 -32.33 -15.72
C LEU A 833 14.59 -33.02 -15.92
N HIS A 834 14.54 -34.35 -15.97
CA HIS A 834 13.27 -35.08 -16.12
C HIS A 834 12.33 -34.87 -14.92
N GLN A 835 12.85 -34.95 -13.70
CA GLN A 835 12.07 -34.69 -12.50
C GLN A 835 11.55 -33.24 -12.46
N PHE A 836 12.34 -32.31 -12.94
CA PHE A 836 11.89 -30.90 -13.07
C PHE A 836 10.79 -30.76 -14.13
N SER A 837 10.90 -31.44 -15.27
CA SER A 837 9.84 -31.46 -16.28
C SER A 837 8.55 -32.06 -15.75
N GLU A 838 8.62 -33.20 -15.08
CA GLU A 838 7.47 -33.83 -14.41
C GLU A 838 6.81 -32.88 -13.38
N TYR A 839 7.61 -32.23 -12.54
CA TYR A 839 7.12 -31.27 -11.57
C TYR A 839 6.37 -30.11 -12.27
N ARG A 840 6.89 -29.58 -13.40
CA ARG A 840 6.18 -28.54 -14.18
C ARG A 840 4.84 -29.03 -14.71
N VAL A 841 4.79 -30.24 -15.22
CA VAL A 841 3.56 -30.87 -15.72
C VAL A 841 2.52 -31.03 -14.59
N GLN A 842 2.95 -31.47 -13.41
CA GLN A 842 2.08 -31.61 -12.25
C GLN A 842 1.47 -30.26 -11.81
N LEU A 843 2.26 -29.17 -11.83
CA LEU A 843 1.76 -27.84 -11.51
C LEU A 843 0.68 -27.35 -12.50
N VAL A 844 0.86 -27.63 -13.79
CA VAL A 844 -0.14 -27.28 -14.81
C VAL A 844 -1.40 -28.10 -14.61
N LYS A 845 -1.29 -29.41 -14.36
CA LYS A 845 -2.42 -30.28 -14.05
C LYS A 845 -3.16 -29.87 -12.78
N ASP A 846 -2.45 -29.42 -11.74
CA ASP A 846 -3.09 -28.84 -10.54
C ASP A 846 -3.98 -27.64 -10.92
N PHE A 847 -3.49 -26.78 -11.82
CA PHE A 847 -4.26 -25.62 -12.28
C PHE A 847 -5.50 -26.04 -13.10
N GLU A 848 -5.35 -26.98 -14.04
CA GLU A 848 -6.45 -27.49 -14.85
C GLU A 848 -7.54 -28.15 -13.99
N ARG A 849 -7.14 -28.91 -12.94
CA ARG A 849 -8.08 -29.51 -11.97
C ARG A 849 -8.83 -28.46 -11.15
N CYS A 850 -8.22 -27.31 -10.94
CA CYS A 850 -8.94 -26.18 -10.31
C CYS A 850 -10.06 -25.63 -11.22
N ILE A 851 -9.83 -25.58 -12.53
CA ILE A 851 -10.91 -25.23 -13.47
C ILE A 851 -12.00 -26.31 -13.46
N ASP A 852 -11.63 -27.60 -13.51
CA ASP A 852 -12.60 -28.70 -13.41
C ASP A 852 -13.46 -28.58 -12.14
N TYR A 853 -12.85 -28.20 -10.98
CA TYR A 853 -13.59 -27.93 -9.76
C TYR A 853 -14.57 -26.75 -9.90
N LEU A 854 -14.13 -25.63 -10.49
CA LEU A 854 -15.02 -24.50 -10.70
C LEU A 854 -16.18 -24.83 -11.63
N GLU A 855 -15.99 -25.73 -12.60
CA GLU A 855 -17.04 -26.23 -13.50
C GLU A 855 -18.14 -27.03 -12.77
N THR A 856 -17.85 -27.59 -11.59
CA THR A 856 -18.87 -28.28 -10.75
C THR A 856 -19.74 -27.28 -9.95
N ARG A 857 -19.34 -26.02 -9.86
CA ARG A 857 -20.01 -25.01 -9.06
C ARG A 857 -21.10 -24.26 -9.84
N ARG A 858 -22.30 -24.19 -9.29
CA ARG A 858 -23.41 -23.42 -9.86
C ARG A 858 -23.31 -21.92 -9.62
N ASP A 859 -22.55 -21.51 -8.62
CA ASP A 859 -22.35 -20.11 -8.23
C ASP A 859 -21.16 -19.44 -8.96
N ILE A 860 -20.48 -20.16 -9.87
CA ILE A 860 -19.37 -19.66 -10.67
C ILE A 860 -19.77 -19.56 -12.15
N ASP A 861 -19.47 -18.44 -12.79
CA ASP A 861 -19.58 -18.26 -14.23
C ASP A 861 -18.32 -18.80 -14.92
N THR A 862 -18.39 -20.04 -15.35
CA THR A 862 -17.28 -20.74 -16.01
C THR A 862 -16.93 -20.20 -17.39
N SER A 863 -17.78 -19.36 -17.98
CA SER A 863 -17.46 -18.61 -19.20
C SER A 863 -16.56 -17.39 -18.96
N ARG A 864 -16.28 -17.03 -17.69
CA ARG A 864 -15.55 -15.83 -17.27
C ARG A 864 -14.46 -16.16 -16.22
N ILE A 865 -13.53 -17.04 -16.61
CA ILE A 865 -12.39 -17.43 -15.75
C ILE A 865 -11.13 -16.70 -16.22
N ALA A 866 -10.39 -16.10 -15.27
CA ALA A 866 -9.12 -15.46 -15.50
C ALA A 866 -7.95 -16.23 -14.89
N TYR A 867 -6.81 -16.18 -15.57
CA TYR A 867 -5.50 -16.50 -15.01
C TYR A 867 -4.91 -15.26 -14.34
N TYR A 868 -4.42 -15.39 -13.11
CA TYR A 868 -3.75 -14.32 -12.41
C TYR A 868 -2.49 -14.84 -11.72
N GLY A 869 -1.32 -14.52 -12.26
CA GLY A 869 -0.04 -15.04 -11.82
C GLY A 869 0.90 -13.97 -11.29
N MET A 870 1.47 -14.22 -10.09
CA MET A 870 2.48 -13.35 -9.47
C MET A 870 3.86 -14.01 -9.51
N SER A 871 4.90 -13.34 -10.05
CA SER A 871 6.29 -13.78 -10.03
C SER A 871 6.45 -15.22 -10.56
N TRP A 872 6.53 -16.22 -9.69
CA TRP A 872 6.52 -17.63 -10.07
C TRP A 872 5.30 -17.99 -10.91
N GLY A 873 4.10 -17.55 -10.47
CA GLY A 873 2.89 -17.64 -11.29
C GLY A 873 2.97 -16.83 -12.58
N GLY A 874 3.65 -15.70 -12.58
CA GLY A 874 3.93 -14.92 -13.77
C GLY A 874 4.73 -15.69 -14.83
N LEU A 875 5.66 -16.58 -14.42
CA LEU A 875 6.40 -17.48 -15.31
C LEU A 875 5.49 -18.56 -15.92
N TYR A 876 4.52 -19.12 -15.16
CA TYR A 876 3.58 -20.13 -15.68
C TYR A 876 2.51 -19.56 -16.61
N GLY A 877 2.37 -18.23 -16.68
CA GLY A 877 1.55 -17.54 -17.68
C GLY A 877 2.00 -17.74 -19.13
N GLU A 878 3.16 -18.36 -19.35
CA GLU A 878 3.63 -18.79 -20.67
C GLU A 878 3.08 -20.15 -21.11
N ILE A 879 2.76 -21.05 -20.15
CA ILE A 879 2.34 -22.43 -20.43
C ILE A 879 0.84 -22.61 -20.24
N ILE A 880 0.31 -22.27 -19.05
CA ILE A 880 -1.07 -22.56 -18.66
C ILE A 880 -2.09 -22.01 -19.68
N PRO A 881 -2.02 -20.72 -20.10
CA PRO A 881 -2.96 -20.19 -21.09
C PRO A 881 -2.80 -20.78 -22.50
N ALA A 882 -1.67 -21.44 -22.79
CA ALA A 882 -1.48 -22.14 -24.06
C ALA A 882 -2.05 -23.57 -24.05
N ILE A 883 -2.22 -24.15 -22.86
CA ILE A 883 -2.74 -25.49 -22.65
C ILE A 883 -4.25 -25.49 -22.47
N ASP A 884 -4.78 -24.63 -21.58
CA ASP A 884 -6.20 -24.59 -21.23
C ASP A 884 -6.93 -23.44 -21.94
N ASN A 885 -7.88 -23.79 -22.77
CA ASN A 885 -8.67 -22.84 -23.58
C ASN A 885 -9.91 -22.29 -22.84
N ARG A 886 -10.20 -22.74 -21.63
CA ARG A 886 -11.32 -22.25 -20.81
C ARG A 886 -11.02 -20.87 -20.22
N LEU A 887 -9.76 -20.47 -20.12
CA LEU A 887 -9.35 -19.16 -19.69
C LEU A 887 -9.70 -18.08 -20.70
N LYS A 888 -10.15 -16.90 -20.22
CA LYS A 888 -10.56 -15.76 -21.07
C LYS A 888 -9.57 -14.61 -21.08
N VAL A 889 -8.81 -14.46 -20.01
CA VAL A 889 -7.86 -13.36 -19.85
C VAL A 889 -6.74 -13.77 -18.91
N SER A 890 -5.55 -13.20 -19.09
CA SER A 890 -4.37 -13.41 -18.26
C SER A 890 -3.85 -12.07 -17.74
N VAL A 891 -3.46 -12.07 -16.45
CA VAL A 891 -2.75 -10.96 -15.81
C VAL A 891 -1.49 -11.52 -15.15
N LEU A 892 -0.35 -10.98 -15.53
CA LEU A 892 0.96 -11.43 -15.08
C LEU A 892 1.67 -10.29 -14.34
N ILE A 893 1.80 -10.43 -13.04
CA ILE A 893 2.58 -9.48 -12.23
C ILE A 893 3.98 -10.05 -12.09
N SER A 894 4.99 -9.24 -12.45
CA SER A 894 6.39 -9.66 -12.44
C SER A 894 6.63 -10.96 -13.22
N GLY A 895 5.98 -11.08 -14.38
CA GLY A 895 6.13 -12.19 -15.31
C GLY A 895 7.32 -11.99 -16.25
N GLY A 896 7.82 -13.09 -16.81
CA GLY A 896 8.91 -13.08 -17.78
C GLY A 896 9.22 -14.48 -18.25
N ILE A 897 9.89 -14.63 -19.38
CA ILE A 897 10.29 -15.93 -19.93
C ILE A 897 11.61 -16.40 -19.34
N VAL A 898 11.65 -17.65 -18.93
CA VAL A 898 12.86 -18.30 -18.44
C VAL A 898 12.99 -19.67 -19.12
N LEU A 899 14.03 -19.82 -19.94
CA LEU A 899 14.31 -21.07 -20.62
C LEU A 899 14.96 -22.06 -19.63
N ARG A 900 14.16 -22.99 -19.13
CA ARG A 900 14.61 -24.01 -18.16
C ARG A 900 13.92 -25.34 -18.43
N GLY A 901 14.65 -26.42 -18.20
CA GLY A 901 14.13 -27.77 -18.37
C GLY A 901 14.31 -28.32 -19.77
N LEU A 902 13.69 -29.48 -20.01
CA LEU A 902 13.71 -30.17 -21.30
C LEU A 902 12.78 -29.47 -22.31
N PRO A 903 12.99 -29.72 -23.62
CA PRO A 903 12.21 -29.05 -24.68
C PRO A 903 10.69 -29.16 -24.52
N GLU A 904 10.19 -30.32 -24.06
CA GLU A 904 8.75 -30.57 -23.88
C GLU A 904 8.06 -29.71 -22.82
N VAL A 905 8.83 -29.05 -21.95
CA VAL A 905 8.30 -28.08 -20.98
C VAL A 905 8.93 -26.71 -21.16
N SER A 906 9.71 -26.48 -22.21
CA SER A 906 10.36 -25.19 -22.44
C SER A 906 9.35 -24.11 -22.86
N ALA A 907 9.42 -22.97 -22.22
CA ALA A 907 8.56 -21.79 -22.40
C ALA A 907 8.36 -21.38 -23.87
N ILE A 908 9.41 -21.44 -24.67
CA ILE A 908 9.39 -21.01 -26.09
C ILE A 908 8.34 -21.79 -26.91
N ASN A 909 8.07 -23.03 -26.54
CA ASN A 909 7.11 -23.89 -27.26
C ASN A 909 5.66 -23.57 -26.95
N TYR A 910 5.39 -22.82 -25.87
CA TYR A 910 4.04 -22.50 -25.40
C TYR A 910 3.68 -21.03 -25.60
N ILE A 911 4.57 -20.11 -25.26
CA ILE A 911 4.28 -18.67 -25.23
C ILE A 911 3.73 -18.14 -26.58
N THR A 912 4.25 -18.64 -27.71
CA THR A 912 3.78 -18.27 -29.05
C THR A 912 2.36 -18.78 -29.36
N ARG A 913 1.84 -19.67 -28.53
CA ARG A 913 0.53 -20.32 -28.67
C ARG A 913 -0.49 -19.87 -27.62
N VAL A 914 -0.12 -18.91 -26.79
CA VAL A 914 -1.10 -18.19 -25.95
C VAL A 914 -2.04 -17.41 -26.87
N LYS A 915 -3.36 -17.55 -26.66
CA LYS A 915 -4.41 -16.96 -27.51
C LYS A 915 -5.32 -15.98 -26.74
N ILE A 916 -5.15 -15.87 -25.45
CA ILE A 916 -6.00 -15.01 -24.61
C ILE A 916 -5.35 -13.65 -24.34
N PRO A 917 -6.14 -12.58 -24.17
CA PRO A 917 -5.64 -11.26 -23.82
C PRO A 917 -4.76 -11.29 -22.58
N THR A 918 -3.58 -10.69 -22.67
CA THR A 918 -2.56 -10.76 -21.60
C THR A 918 -2.04 -9.39 -21.19
N LEU A 919 -2.14 -9.08 -19.90
CA LEU A 919 -1.54 -7.90 -19.27
C LEU A 919 -0.27 -8.31 -18.52
N MET A 920 0.84 -7.64 -18.79
CA MET A 920 2.09 -7.78 -18.04
C MET A 920 2.39 -6.50 -17.27
N LEU A 921 2.61 -6.62 -15.96
CA LEU A 921 2.91 -5.53 -15.03
C LEU A 921 4.25 -5.80 -14.35
N ASN A 922 5.28 -5.06 -14.72
CA ASN A 922 6.66 -5.38 -14.34
C ASN A 922 7.44 -4.17 -13.83
N GLY A 923 8.45 -4.44 -13.00
CA GLY A 923 9.45 -3.45 -12.65
C GLY A 923 10.52 -3.34 -13.74
N LYS A 924 10.91 -2.10 -14.06
CA LYS A 924 11.96 -1.79 -15.05
C LYS A 924 13.34 -2.31 -14.61
N TYR A 925 13.59 -2.31 -13.32
CA TYR A 925 14.85 -2.71 -12.70
C TYR A 925 14.79 -4.12 -12.12
N ASP A 926 13.90 -4.96 -12.62
CA ASP A 926 13.77 -6.35 -12.17
C ASP A 926 15.05 -7.13 -12.46
N MET A 927 15.70 -7.62 -11.40
CA MET A 927 16.94 -8.39 -11.49
C MET A 927 16.73 -9.90 -11.56
N LEU A 928 15.54 -10.37 -11.11
CA LEU A 928 15.18 -11.78 -11.21
C LEU A 928 14.75 -12.12 -12.64
N LEU A 929 14.03 -11.18 -13.26
CA LEU A 929 13.53 -11.27 -14.63
C LEU A 929 13.94 -10.01 -15.40
N PRO A 930 15.21 -9.88 -15.82
CA PRO A 930 15.71 -8.67 -16.45
C PRO A 930 14.91 -8.30 -17.70
N TYR A 931 14.61 -7.01 -17.86
CA TYR A 931 13.76 -6.48 -18.93
C TYR A 931 14.13 -7.04 -20.30
N ASN A 932 15.42 -6.91 -20.71
CA ASN A 932 15.88 -7.32 -22.03
C ASN A 932 16.01 -8.84 -22.21
N LYS A 933 16.14 -9.61 -21.11
CA LYS A 933 16.35 -11.05 -21.15
C LYS A 933 15.09 -11.89 -20.91
N ALA A 934 14.12 -11.34 -20.19
CA ALA A 934 12.96 -12.09 -19.74
C ALA A 934 11.62 -11.39 -20.04
N ILE A 935 11.48 -10.12 -19.65
CA ILE A 935 10.19 -9.42 -19.71
C ILE A 935 9.82 -9.06 -21.15
N LYS A 936 10.69 -8.29 -21.83
CA LYS A 936 10.44 -7.85 -23.21
C LYS A 936 10.27 -9.04 -24.15
N PRO A 937 11.12 -10.06 -24.09
CA PRO A 937 10.96 -11.24 -24.92
C PRO A 937 9.68 -12.02 -24.69
N MET A 938 9.26 -12.18 -23.44
CA MET A 938 7.95 -12.79 -23.15
C MET A 938 6.83 -12.01 -23.85
N TYR A 939 6.84 -10.70 -23.72
CA TYR A 939 5.85 -9.83 -24.37
C TYR A 939 5.89 -9.91 -25.89
N ASP A 940 7.08 -9.88 -26.46
CA ASP A 940 7.26 -9.94 -27.93
C ASP A 940 6.77 -11.28 -28.51
N LEU A 941 7.04 -12.38 -27.80
CA LEU A 941 6.70 -13.75 -28.21
C LEU A 941 5.22 -14.11 -28.04
N LEU A 942 4.45 -13.37 -27.24
CA LEU A 942 3.01 -13.61 -27.09
C LEU A 942 2.32 -13.64 -28.45
N GLY A 943 1.70 -14.79 -28.78
CA GLY A 943 1.03 -15.07 -30.07
C GLY A 943 -0.33 -14.42 -30.27
N ILE A 944 -0.57 -13.24 -29.70
CA ILE A 944 -1.85 -12.51 -29.71
C ILE A 944 -1.67 -11.13 -30.34
N PRO A 945 -2.76 -10.52 -30.86
CA PRO A 945 -2.75 -9.16 -31.42
C PRO A 945 -2.24 -8.11 -30.43
N LYS A 946 -1.70 -7.01 -30.96
CA LYS A 946 -1.11 -5.94 -30.14
C LYS A 946 -2.13 -5.27 -29.22
N GLU A 947 -3.37 -5.15 -29.65
CA GLU A 947 -4.52 -4.60 -28.91
C GLU A 947 -4.94 -5.48 -27.70
N ASP A 948 -4.61 -6.78 -27.76
CA ASP A 948 -4.92 -7.77 -26.72
C ASP A 948 -3.73 -8.09 -25.82
N LYS A 949 -2.60 -7.39 -25.99
CA LYS A 949 -1.47 -7.48 -25.06
C LYS A 949 -0.99 -6.12 -24.62
N LYS A 950 -0.64 -6.01 -23.35
CA LYS A 950 -0.12 -4.77 -22.78
C LYS A 950 1.00 -5.06 -21.79
N LEU A 951 2.13 -4.36 -21.96
CA LEU A 951 3.23 -4.33 -21.00
C LEU A 951 3.29 -2.95 -20.37
N ILE A 952 3.31 -2.89 -19.05
CA ILE A 952 3.52 -1.65 -18.28
C ILE A 952 4.77 -1.85 -17.42
N LEU A 953 5.73 -0.95 -17.58
CA LEU A 953 6.96 -0.92 -16.81
C LEU A 953 6.90 0.21 -15.78
N TYR A 954 7.20 -0.13 -14.54
CA TYR A 954 7.28 0.81 -13.43
C TYR A 954 8.75 1.02 -13.03
N GLU A 955 9.09 2.20 -12.54
CA GLU A 955 10.44 2.53 -12.04
C GLU A 955 10.70 1.84 -10.68
N THR A 956 10.53 0.53 -10.66
CA THR A 956 10.71 -0.34 -9.50
C THR A 956 11.52 -1.58 -9.89
N ASP A 957 11.92 -2.35 -8.90
CA ASP A 957 12.49 -3.69 -9.08
C ASP A 957 11.39 -4.74 -9.31
N HIS A 958 11.57 -5.97 -8.81
CA HIS A 958 10.72 -7.13 -9.14
C HIS A 958 9.21 -6.88 -8.95
N ILE A 959 8.78 -6.08 -7.96
CA ILE A 959 7.36 -5.89 -7.68
C ILE A 959 6.92 -4.47 -8.03
N PRO A 960 5.90 -4.31 -8.90
CA PRO A 960 5.32 -3.02 -9.24
C PRO A 960 4.63 -2.35 -8.04
N PRO A 961 4.39 -1.01 -8.08
CA PRO A 961 3.68 -0.31 -7.02
C PRO A 961 2.26 -0.87 -6.84
N LYS A 962 1.88 -1.18 -5.60
CA LYS A 962 0.62 -1.88 -5.27
C LYS A 962 -0.61 -1.20 -5.89
N LYS A 963 -0.79 0.10 -5.66
CA LYS A 963 -1.93 0.86 -6.18
C LYS A 963 -2.05 0.80 -7.69
N GLU A 964 -0.92 0.89 -8.40
CA GLU A 964 -0.90 0.94 -9.85
C GLU A 964 -1.21 -0.44 -10.47
N PHE A 965 -0.60 -1.51 -9.94
CA PHE A 965 -0.91 -2.83 -10.48
C PHE A 965 -2.35 -3.26 -10.15
N MET A 966 -2.87 -2.94 -8.95
CA MET A 966 -4.27 -3.20 -8.60
C MET A 966 -5.22 -2.53 -9.58
N LYS A 967 -5.05 -1.22 -9.81
CA LYS A 967 -5.85 -0.45 -10.76
C LYS A 967 -5.83 -1.07 -12.16
N MET A 968 -4.64 -1.37 -12.67
CA MET A 968 -4.50 -1.89 -14.03
C MET A 968 -5.04 -3.32 -14.16
N THR A 969 -4.88 -4.14 -13.14
CA THR A 969 -5.48 -5.49 -13.09
C THR A 969 -7.01 -5.41 -13.19
N LEU A 970 -7.65 -4.57 -12.36
CA LEU A 970 -9.11 -4.44 -12.36
C LEU A 970 -9.63 -3.90 -13.70
N VAL A 971 -9.00 -2.86 -14.25
CA VAL A 971 -9.35 -2.33 -15.60
C VAL A 971 -9.23 -3.40 -16.68
N TRP A 972 -8.21 -4.27 -16.62
CA TRP A 972 -8.00 -5.32 -17.59
C TRP A 972 -9.04 -6.44 -17.46
N LEU A 973 -9.33 -6.85 -16.24
CA LEU A 973 -10.39 -7.83 -15.96
C LEU A 973 -11.77 -7.31 -16.40
N ASP A 974 -12.09 -6.05 -16.11
CA ASP A 974 -13.34 -5.42 -16.54
C ASP A 974 -13.47 -5.38 -18.07
N LYS A 975 -12.37 -5.11 -18.78
CA LYS A 975 -12.36 -5.07 -20.25
C LYS A 975 -12.74 -6.42 -20.88
N TYR A 976 -12.24 -7.52 -20.34
CA TYR A 976 -12.35 -8.84 -20.99
C TYR A 976 -13.33 -9.81 -20.33
N LEU A 977 -13.63 -9.65 -19.04
CA LEU A 977 -14.66 -10.43 -18.34
C LEU A 977 -15.98 -9.65 -18.17
N GLY A 978 -15.94 -8.33 -18.41
CA GLY A 978 -17.03 -7.42 -18.07
C GLY A 978 -16.95 -6.91 -16.63
N THR A 979 -17.62 -5.77 -16.40
CA THR A 979 -17.72 -5.20 -15.05
C THR A 979 -18.55 -6.10 -14.14
N VAL A 980 -18.18 -6.15 -12.87
CA VAL A 980 -18.97 -6.83 -11.84
C VAL A 980 -20.15 -5.94 -11.48
N LYS A 981 -21.36 -6.53 -11.48
CA LYS A 981 -22.62 -5.84 -11.13
C LYS A 981 -22.89 -5.91 -9.64
#